data_d8a54a076cdf509041c78800486e185a
#
_entry.id   d8a54a076cdf509041c78800486e185a
#
_cell.length_a   1.000
_cell.length_b   1.000
_cell.length_c   1.000
_cell.angle_alpha   90.00
_cell.angle_beta   90.00
_cell.angle_gamma   90.00
#
_symmetry.space_group_name_H-M   'P 1'
#
loop_
_entity.id
_entity.type
_entity.pdbx_description
1 polymer ?
#
loop_
_entity_poly.entity_id
_entity_poly.type
_entity_poly.pdbx_seq_one_letter_code
_entity_poly.pdbx_strand_id
1 'polypeptide(L)'
;MRRFSLCAILWLLPAQLPAQQDPATARIGTTRPTLRVGAAVSDAIRLDGQLTEPAWMTADSIINLTQIEPVEGSQPTGRTVVRVLVIGDAIVFGIRADDPDASRITSFVRNRDASLTNEDHIRLVLDTYLDGRSGYVFIVNPHGARYDALVANQGEGENSQWDAIWEAATHRDSAGWSAEIRIPVKSLLFKRGLTEWGFNVERRMQRLLETSRWASPDRDVKINVTSRAGLLTNVPPFDLGLGLSIRPSVTSSIGKPAPATSAISDLAASLDVTKRLGSNTLGSLTVNTDFAETEVDTRRTNLTRFPLLFPEKRTFFLEGSDIFDFGLGLGSSSGSSGDVIPFFSRRIGLLGGREVPLEAGAKIAGREGATNFGALLVRTGSVDTLATENTMGVFRLKQNVLHESSIGVIATLGDPIGRTGSWTAGTDLTYQTSRFQGNRNFLVGVWGLATGRDSLPGGTQHALGAKIDYPNDLWDIAFTYKWVGDAFDPSLGFVQRPGAQLVTLNITNKPRPRRPIAGLRVRQMTNEWFNTLATDLDGRWESYRIFLAPINWRLETGDRYEVNVVPTGERLIAPFEIAENVLIPQGSYHWNRYRLEAALASKRRFSGQFTWWFGEFYSGTLDELIATASWKPSALFIMEFNATRNVGRLAEGNFTQQVIGTRARLNISPDLQFNSYMQYDNTTDSFGTNTRVRWTFSPFGELFVVYNHNIRELIPTPGVPREWRFDSNQLLVKLQYAWRY
;
A
#
# COMPACT_ATOMS: atom_id res chain seq x y z
N MET A 1 2.34 -47.97 6.45
CA MET A 1 0.96 -47.69 6.90
C MET A 1 0.96 -47.47 8.42
N ARG A 2 1.15 -46.25 8.88
CA ARG A 2 0.88 -45.87 10.26
C ARG A 2 -0.22 -44.83 10.22
N ARG A 3 -1.33 -45.16 10.88
CA ARG A 3 -2.54 -44.34 10.97
C ARG A 3 -2.22 -43.07 11.73
N PHE A 4 -2.37 -41.92 11.03
CA PHE A 4 -2.43 -40.64 11.72
C PHE A 4 -3.75 -40.60 12.51
N SER A 5 -3.65 -40.76 13.81
CA SER A 5 -4.74 -40.39 14.73
C SER A 5 -4.81 -38.85 14.70
N LEU A 6 -5.89 -38.32 14.13
CA LEU A 6 -6.30 -36.94 14.36
C LEU A 6 -6.61 -36.81 15.84
N CYS A 7 -5.67 -36.35 16.65
CA CYS A 7 -6.01 -35.80 17.96
C CYS A 7 -6.80 -34.50 17.69
N ALA A 8 -8.12 -34.63 17.80
CA ALA A 8 -9.00 -33.49 17.94
C ALA A 8 -8.63 -32.78 19.26
N ILE A 9 -7.80 -31.76 19.16
CA ILE A 9 -7.60 -30.80 20.24
C ILE A 9 -8.88 -29.96 20.27
N LEU A 10 -9.80 -30.41 21.16
CA LEU A 10 -10.92 -29.59 21.61
C LEU A 10 -10.30 -28.39 22.33
N TRP A 11 -10.14 -27.29 21.62
CA TRP A 11 -9.90 -26.01 22.22
C TRP A 11 -11.13 -25.63 23.02
N LEU A 12 -10.95 -25.44 24.32
CA LEU A 12 -11.87 -24.69 25.15
C LEU A 12 -12.19 -23.38 24.43
N LEU A 13 -13.35 -23.37 23.79
CA LEU A 13 -13.99 -22.12 23.37
C LEU A 13 -14.04 -21.27 24.64
N PRO A 14 -13.41 -20.09 24.64
CA PRO A 14 -13.62 -19.19 25.77
C PRO A 14 -15.12 -18.98 25.88
N ALA A 15 -15.66 -19.18 27.06
CA ALA A 15 -17.04 -18.95 27.37
C ALA A 15 -17.49 -17.68 26.63
N GLN A 16 -18.54 -17.77 25.84
CA GLN A 16 -19.10 -16.66 25.12
C GLN A 16 -19.41 -15.57 26.15
N LEU A 17 -18.44 -14.66 26.36
CA LEU A 17 -18.77 -13.39 26.97
C LEU A 17 -19.79 -12.76 25.99
N PRO A 18 -20.95 -12.30 26.48
CA PRO A 18 -21.98 -11.78 25.63
C PRO A 18 -21.36 -10.68 24.76
N ALA A 19 -21.18 -11.00 23.48
CA ALA A 19 -20.81 -10.03 22.47
C ALA A 19 -21.84 -8.91 22.55
N GLN A 20 -21.37 -7.71 22.30
CA GLN A 20 -22.20 -6.53 22.22
C GLN A 20 -23.32 -6.78 21.17
N GLN A 21 -24.49 -7.24 21.64
CA GLN A 21 -25.70 -7.02 20.86
C GLN A 21 -25.97 -5.53 20.99
N ASP A 22 -25.76 -4.79 19.91
CA ASP A 22 -26.10 -3.39 19.84
C ASP A 22 -27.57 -3.18 20.19
N PRO A 23 -27.88 -2.18 21.04
CA PRO A 23 -29.26 -1.80 21.24
C PRO A 23 -29.76 -1.27 19.90
N ALA A 24 -30.72 -2.00 19.34
CA ALA A 24 -31.51 -1.67 18.17
C ALA A 24 -30.68 -0.95 17.08
N THR A 25 -30.19 -1.70 16.12
CA THR A 25 -29.89 -1.17 14.79
C THR A 25 -31.14 -0.40 14.33
N ALA A 26 -31.14 0.90 14.54
CA ALA A 26 -32.03 1.77 13.83
C ALA A 26 -31.77 1.42 12.35
N ARG A 27 -32.78 0.87 11.67
CA ARG A 27 -32.71 0.54 10.25
C ARG A 27 -32.24 1.79 9.54
N ILE A 28 -30.94 1.83 9.21
CA ILE A 28 -30.35 2.91 8.41
C ILE A 28 -31.14 2.88 7.12
N GLY A 29 -31.84 3.97 6.83
CA GLY A 29 -32.77 4.06 5.71
C GLY A 29 -32.08 3.62 4.42
N THR A 30 -32.85 2.99 3.54
CA THR A 30 -32.39 2.51 2.22
C THR A 30 -31.99 3.63 1.27
N THR A 31 -32.22 4.90 1.64
CA THR A 31 -31.87 6.09 0.86
C THR A 31 -30.48 6.59 1.20
N ARG A 32 -29.66 6.78 0.17
CA ARG A 32 -28.33 7.40 0.31
C ARG A 32 -28.49 8.84 0.81
N PRO A 33 -27.75 9.29 1.82
CA PRO A 33 -27.79 10.69 2.22
C PRO A 33 -27.24 11.57 1.09
N THR A 34 -27.75 12.78 0.97
CA THR A 34 -27.41 13.72 -0.11
C THR A 34 -26.88 15.03 0.46
N LEU A 35 -25.93 15.65 -0.25
CA LEU A 35 -25.47 17.01 -0.03
C LEU A 35 -25.51 17.75 -1.36
N ARG A 36 -26.21 18.89 -1.41
CA ARG A 36 -26.24 19.73 -2.60
C ARG A 36 -24.96 20.58 -2.69
N VAL A 37 -24.31 20.53 -3.84
CA VAL A 37 -23.16 21.38 -4.13
C VAL A 37 -23.64 22.80 -4.45
N GLY A 38 -23.09 23.78 -3.75
CA GLY A 38 -23.29 25.19 -4.04
C GLY A 38 -22.32 25.69 -5.13
N ALA A 39 -22.63 26.86 -5.71
CA ALA A 39 -21.73 27.52 -6.66
C ALA A 39 -21.35 28.91 -6.15
N ALA A 40 -20.07 29.28 -6.37
CA ALA A 40 -19.58 30.61 -6.02
C ALA A 40 -18.66 31.15 -7.14
N VAL A 41 -18.47 32.47 -7.15
CA VAL A 41 -17.58 33.14 -8.11
C VAL A 41 -16.10 32.85 -7.80
N SER A 42 -15.22 33.03 -8.78
CA SER A 42 -13.82 32.61 -8.70
C SER A 42 -13.05 33.15 -7.48
N ASP A 43 -13.33 34.36 -7.03
CA ASP A 43 -12.62 35.00 -5.92
C ASP A 43 -13.38 34.95 -4.59
N ALA A 44 -14.43 34.11 -4.50
CA ALA A 44 -15.29 34.03 -3.34
C ALA A 44 -14.64 33.36 -2.14
N ILE A 45 -13.57 32.58 -2.33
CA ILE A 45 -12.86 31.85 -1.27
C ILE A 45 -11.36 32.09 -1.41
N ARG A 46 -10.74 32.50 -0.30
CA ARG A 46 -9.30 32.51 -0.12
C ARG A 46 -8.88 31.25 0.63
N LEU A 47 -7.99 30.47 0.03
CA LEU A 47 -7.54 29.23 0.64
C LEU A 47 -6.55 29.54 1.79
N ASP A 48 -7.08 29.81 2.98
CA ASP A 48 -6.28 30.10 4.20
C ASP A 48 -6.64 29.19 5.39
N GLY A 49 -7.59 28.29 5.18
CA GLY A 49 -8.07 27.34 6.19
C GLY A 49 -9.14 27.92 7.12
N GLN A 50 -9.58 29.16 6.94
CA GLN A 50 -10.59 29.81 7.74
C GLN A 50 -11.88 29.93 6.94
N LEU A 51 -12.99 29.45 7.48
CA LEU A 51 -14.29 29.44 6.80
C LEU A 51 -15.05 30.76 7.09
N THR A 52 -14.42 31.89 6.81
CA THR A 52 -14.94 33.22 7.13
C THR A 52 -15.70 33.88 5.99
N GLU A 53 -15.51 33.41 4.77
CA GLU A 53 -16.12 34.00 3.60
C GLU A 53 -17.63 33.77 3.54
N PRO A 54 -18.41 34.80 3.09
CA PRO A 54 -19.87 34.69 3.01
C PRO A 54 -20.36 33.51 2.17
N ALA A 55 -19.59 33.07 1.18
CA ALA A 55 -19.95 31.93 0.32
C ALA A 55 -20.13 30.63 1.13
N TRP A 56 -19.36 30.44 2.19
CA TRP A 56 -19.53 29.28 3.08
C TRP A 56 -20.86 29.30 3.84
N MET A 57 -21.41 30.48 4.14
CA MET A 57 -22.64 30.62 4.91
C MET A 57 -23.86 30.21 4.10
N THR A 58 -23.79 30.28 2.77
CA THR A 58 -24.91 29.96 1.85
C THR A 58 -24.86 28.51 1.34
N ALA A 59 -23.78 27.79 1.60
CA ALA A 59 -23.59 26.40 1.18
C ALA A 59 -24.35 25.43 2.10
N ASP A 60 -24.99 24.43 1.50
CA ASP A 60 -25.54 23.30 2.24
C ASP A 60 -24.44 22.61 3.07
N SER A 61 -24.83 21.96 4.16
CA SER A 61 -23.86 21.37 5.07
C SER A 61 -24.23 19.99 5.58
N ILE A 62 -23.24 19.14 5.72
CA ILE A 62 -23.30 17.92 6.53
C ILE A 62 -22.95 18.32 7.96
N ILE A 63 -23.81 17.98 8.92
CA ILE A 63 -23.59 18.24 10.36
C ILE A 63 -23.73 16.97 11.20
N ASN A 64 -24.19 15.88 10.60
CA ASN A 64 -24.57 14.66 11.28
C ASN A 64 -23.62 13.52 10.87
N LEU A 65 -22.40 13.50 11.42
CA LEU A 65 -21.59 12.31 11.39
C LEU A 65 -22.03 11.35 12.49
N THR A 66 -21.88 10.06 12.26
CA THR A 66 -22.16 9.01 13.24
C THR A 66 -20.88 8.29 13.59
N GLN A 67 -20.68 8.03 14.87
CA GLN A 67 -19.52 7.32 15.38
C GLN A 67 -19.52 5.85 14.91
N ILE A 68 -18.38 5.39 14.41
CA ILE A 68 -18.12 3.98 14.08
C ILE A 68 -17.29 3.36 15.19
N GLU A 69 -16.25 4.06 15.63
CA GLU A 69 -15.35 3.68 16.71
C GLU A 69 -15.30 4.79 17.78
N PRO A 70 -15.28 4.50 19.07
CA PRO A 70 -15.33 3.17 19.71
C PRO A 70 -16.73 2.56 19.80
N VAL A 71 -17.79 3.34 19.74
CA VAL A 71 -19.17 2.87 19.92
C VAL A 71 -19.99 3.16 18.67
N GLU A 72 -20.24 2.13 17.89
CA GLU A 72 -20.99 2.24 16.65
C GLU A 72 -22.41 2.81 16.87
N GLY A 73 -22.84 3.71 16.00
CA GLY A 73 -24.14 4.35 16.07
C GLY A 73 -24.24 5.50 17.06
N SER A 74 -23.22 5.77 17.86
CA SER A 74 -23.23 6.89 18.84
C SER A 74 -22.99 8.24 18.19
N GLN A 75 -23.30 9.30 18.92
CA GLN A 75 -22.94 10.66 18.55
C GLN A 75 -21.41 10.87 18.66
N PRO A 76 -20.79 11.61 17.72
CA PRO A 76 -19.39 11.99 17.82
C PRO A 76 -19.10 12.87 19.03
N THR A 77 -17.91 12.74 19.60
CA THR A 77 -17.43 13.60 20.71
C THR A 77 -17.28 15.06 20.28
N GLY A 78 -16.85 15.30 19.05
CA GLY A 78 -16.70 16.63 18.47
C GLY A 78 -17.57 16.81 17.23
N ARG A 79 -18.25 17.95 17.15
CA ARG A 79 -19.05 18.31 15.98
C ARG A 79 -18.16 18.45 14.74
N THR A 80 -18.65 18.00 13.60
CA THR A 80 -18.02 18.23 12.30
C THR A 80 -19.03 18.82 11.34
N VAL A 81 -18.63 19.88 10.64
CA VAL A 81 -19.45 20.53 9.61
C VAL A 81 -18.68 20.47 8.29
N VAL A 82 -19.31 19.95 7.24
CA VAL A 82 -18.70 19.86 5.90
C VAL A 82 -19.59 20.60 4.92
N ARG A 83 -19.01 21.50 4.14
CA ARG A 83 -19.66 22.27 3.07
C ARG A 83 -18.92 22.05 1.76
N VAL A 84 -19.66 22.13 0.65
CA VAL A 84 -19.08 21.91 -0.68
C VAL A 84 -19.56 22.99 -1.65
N LEU A 85 -18.59 23.62 -2.31
CA LEU A 85 -18.81 24.62 -3.35
C LEU A 85 -18.08 24.21 -4.64
N VAL A 86 -18.62 24.64 -5.76
CA VAL A 86 -17.90 24.67 -7.03
C VAL A 86 -17.49 26.10 -7.33
N ILE A 87 -16.22 26.31 -7.62
CA ILE A 87 -15.61 27.58 -7.94
C ILE A 87 -14.78 27.43 -9.21
N GLY A 88 -15.29 27.98 -10.32
CA GLY A 88 -14.67 27.81 -11.62
C GLY A 88 -14.57 26.34 -12.03
N ASP A 89 -13.35 25.85 -12.20
CA ASP A 89 -13.03 24.46 -12.58
C ASP A 89 -12.61 23.57 -11.39
N ALA A 90 -12.93 23.98 -10.16
CA ALA A 90 -12.57 23.25 -8.95
C ALA A 90 -13.78 22.97 -8.06
N ILE A 91 -13.74 21.81 -7.40
CA ILE A 91 -14.60 21.53 -6.26
C ILE A 91 -13.83 21.91 -4.97
N VAL A 92 -14.51 22.64 -4.08
CA VAL A 92 -13.88 23.16 -2.85
C VAL A 92 -14.68 22.69 -1.64
N PHE A 93 -14.00 22.09 -0.68
CA PHE A 93 -14.57 21.61 0.57
C PHE A 93 -14.15 22.55 1.70
N GLY A 94 -15.11 23.04 2.45
CA GLY A 94 -14.91 23.76 3.72
C GLY A 94 -15.32 22.88 4.89
N ILE A 95 -14.40 22.63 5.80
CA ILE A 95 -14.60 21.67 6.89
C ILE A 95 -14.26 22.33 8.23
N ARG A 96 -15.20 22.31 9.15
CA ARG A 96 -14.99 22.66 10.55
C ARG A 96 -15.04 21.41 11.41
N ALA A 97 -14.01 21.15 12.19
CA ALA A 97 -13.85 20.01 13.08
C ALA A 97 -13.65 20.47 14.52
N ASP A 98 -14.73 20.61 15.28
CA ASP A 98 -14.68 21.05 16.69
C ASP A 98 -14.11 19.92 17.57
N ASP A 99 -13.31 20.29 18.56
CA ASP A 99 -12.75 19.39 19.58
C ASP A 99 -12.88 20.01 20.96
N PRO A 100 -13.58 19.37 21.90
CA PRO A 100 -13.70 19.86 23.27
C PRO A 100 -12.36 20.07 23.99
N ASP A 101 -11.29 19.43 23.51
CA ASP A 101 -9.92 19.56 24.03
C ASP A 101 -8.94 19.81 22.88
N ALA A 102 -9.09 20.95 22.21
CA ALA A 102 -8.32 21.34 21.04
C ALA A 102 -6.80 21.40 21.30
N SER A 103 -6.39 21.58 22.56
CA SER A 103 -4.98 21.58 22.94
C SER A 103 -4.30 20.22 22.74
N ARG A 104 -5.09 19.13 22.74
CA ARG A 104 -4.63 17.74 22.61
C ARG A 104 -4.88 17.12 21.25
N ILE A 105 -5.22 17.92 20.24
CA ILE A 105 -5.29 17.47 18.84
C ILE A 105 -3.95 16.83 18.46
N THR A 106 -4.01 15.61 18.00
CA THR A 106 -2.82 14.79 17.63
C THR A 106 -2.49 15.00 16.16
N SER A 107 -1.44 15.77 15.88
CA SER A 107 -0.95 16.01 14.53
C SER A 107 0.54 16.32 14.58
N PHE A 108 1.36 15.51 13.89
CA PHE A 108 2.81 15.62 13.89
C PHE A 108 3.39 15.66 12.47
N VAL A 109 2.65 15.17 11.48
CA VAL A 109 3.11 15.06 10.10
C VAL A 109 2.75 16.32 9.32
N ARG A 110 3.68 16.80 8.49
CA ARG A 110 3.46 17.90 7.54
C ARG A 110 3.74 17.49 6.10
N ASN A 111 4.53 16.46 5.89
CA ASN A 111 4.92 16.06 4.56
C ASN A 111 3.75 15.45 3.78
N ARG A 112 3.72 15.77 2.47
CA ARG A 112 2.80 15.17 1.51
C ARG A 112 3.03 13.66 1.41
N ASP A 113 1.98 12.91 1.15
CA ASP A 113 1.94 11.45 0.92
C ASP A 113 2.37 10.60 2.12
N ALA A 114 2.52 11.21 3.29
CA ALA A 114 2.72 10.43 4.51
C ALA A 114 1.41 9.81 4.98
N SER A 115 1.51 8.65 5.63
CA SER A 115 0.36 8.01 6.27
C SER A 115 -0.18 8.89 7.41
N LEU A 116 -1.43 9.30 7.31
CA LEU A 116 -2.14 10.12 8.31
C LEU A 116 -3.05 9.28 9.22
N THR A 117 -3.02 7.97 9.12
CA THR A 117 -3.91 7.05 9.87
C THR A 117 -3.75 7.15 11.38
N ASN A 118 -2.59 7.61 11.84
CA ASN A 118 -2.24 7.73 13.26
C ASN A 118 -2.39 9.16 13.81
N GLU A 119 -3.10 10.01 13.11
CA GLU A 119 -3.30 11.43 13.44
C GLU A 119 -4.77 11.83 13.35
N ASP A 120 -5.10 12.98 13.93
CA ASP A 120 -6.37 13.64 13.62
C ASP A 120 -6.40 13.97 12.12
N HIS A 121 -7.45 13.60 11.44
CA HIS A 121 -7.60 13.89 10.02
C HIS A 121 -9.07 13.89 9.57
N ILE A 122 -9.29 14.52 8.44
CA ILE A 122 -10.50 14.38 7.63
C ILE A 122 -10.13 13.60 6.39
N ARG A 123 -10.98 12.65 6.04
CA ARG A 123 -10.87 11.82 4.85
C ARG A 123 -12.09 12.01 3.98
N LEU A 124 -11.88 12.32 2.72
CA LEU A 124 -12.91 12.46 1.68
C LEU A 124 -12.74 11.32 0.68
N VAL A 125 -13.85 10.76 0.24
CA VAL A 125 -13.89 9.78 -0.85
C VAL A 125 -14.89 10.27 -1.91
N LEU A 126 -14.44 10.33 -3.16
CA LEU A 126 -15.22 10.77 -4.32
C LEU A 126 -15.31 9.65 -5.35
N ASP A 127 -16.52 9.25 -5.72
CA ASP A 127 -16.82 8.40 -6.88
C ASP A 127 -17.38 9.26 -8.00
N THR A 128 -16.51 9.71 -8.87
CA THR A 128 -16.81 10.62 -9.97
C THR A 128 -17.41 9.93 -11.19
N TYR A 129 -17.39 8.60 -11.20
CA TYR A 129 -18.05 7.77 -12.22
C TYR A 129 -19.44 7.32 -11.79
N LEU A 130 -19.73 7.39 -10.50
CA LEU A 130 -20.91 6.82 -9.86
C LEU A 130 -21.08 5.33 -10.20
N ASP A 131 -19.93 4.63 -10.27
CA ASP A 131 -19.87 3.20 -10.60
C ASP A 131 -19.87 2.30 -9.36
N GLY A 132 -19.71 2.88 -8.17
CA GLY A 132 -19.67 2.17 -6.88
C GLY A 132 -18.45 1.26 -6.70
N ARG A 133 -17.38 1.45 -7.45
CA ARG A 133 -16.21 0.55 -7.50
C ARG A 133 -14.88 1.28 -7.45
N SER A 134 -14.87 2.47 -8.02
CA SER A 134 -13.68 3.30 -8.11
C SER A 134 -13.89 4.60 -7.34
N GLY A 135 -12.83 5.31 -7.08
CA GLY A 135 -12.92 6.61 -6.41
C GLY A 135 -11.56 7.19 -6.10
N TYR A 136 -11.60 8.40 -5.62
CA TYR A 136 -10.46 9.19 -5.20
C TYR A 136 -10.56 9.40 -3.70
N VAL A 137 -9.43 9.24 -3.03
CA VAL A 137 -9.28 9.49 -1.59
C VAL A 137 -8.44 10.74 -1.42
N PHE A 138 -8.89 11.67 -0.57
CA PHE A 138 -8.15 12.86 -0.15
C PHE A 138 -8.17 12.95 1.37
N ILE A 139 -7.01 13.09 1.99
CA ILE A 139 -6.91 13.20 3.44
C ILE A 139 -6.10 14.44 3.79
N VAL A 140 -6.56 15.19 4.79
CA VAL A 140 -5.87 16.34 5.33
C VAL A 140 -5.83 16.25 6.86
N ASN A 141 -4.69 16.62 7.46
CA ASN A 141 -4.55 16.73 8.91
C ASN A 141 -4.51 18.20 9.38
N PRO A 142 -4.57 18.48 10.68
CA PRO A 142 -4.55 19.86 11.22
C PRO A 142 -3.28 20.67 10.93
N HIS A 143 -2.22 20.09 10.36
CA HIS A 143 -1.01 20.78 9.94
C HIS A 143 -0.92 20.97 8.42
N GLY A 144 -1.98 20.64 7.68
CA GLY A 144 -2.06 20.80 6.23
C GLY A 144 -1.29 19.72 5.44
N ALA A 145 -0.85 18.64 6.10
CA ALA A 145 -0.33 17.49 5.37
C ALA A 145 -1.42 16.88 4.50
N ARG A 146 -1.07 16.59 3.25
CA ARG A 146 -1.97 16.08 2.21
C ARG A 146 -1.59 14.65 1.87
N TYR A 147 -2.59 13.79 1.73
CA TYR A 147 -2.44 12.44 1.23
C TYR A 147 -3.56 12.18 0.22
N ASP A 148 -3.22 11.62 -0.91
CA ASP A 148 -4.18 11.22 -1.92
C ASP A 148 -3.93 9.79 -2.40
N ALA A 149 -4.99 9.13 -2.87
CA ALA A 149 -4.93 7.77 -3.36
C ALA A 149 -6.09 7.48 -4.31
N LEU A 150 -5.93 6.43 -5.14
CA LEU A 150 -7.04 5.80 -5.82
C LEU A 150 -7.63 4.69 -4.98
N VAL A 151 -8.95 4.55 -4.99
CA VAL A 151 -9.62 3.36 -4.48
C VAL A 151 -9.20 2.16 -5.33
N ALA A 152 -8.64 1.15 -4.70
CA ALA A 152 -8.17 -0.08 -5.35
C ALA A 152 -9.01 -1.28 -4.90
N ASN A 153 -8.97 -2.35 -5.68
CA ASN A 153 -9.65 -3.62 -5.36
C ASN A 153 -11.12 -3.43 -4.94
N GLN A 154 -11.84 -2.54 -5.62
CA GLN A 154 -13.27 -2.25 -5.38
C GLN A 154 -13.58 -1.79 -3.94
N GLY A 155 -12.68 -1.05 -3.33
CA GLY A 155 -12.81 -0.52 -1.98
C GLY A 155 -12.06 -1.33 -0.91
N GLU A 156 -11.48 -2.47 -1.24
CA GLU A 156 -10.71 -3.26 -0.28
C GLU A 156 -9.32 -2.66 0.02
N GLY A 157 -8.78 -1.85 -0.89
CA GLY A 157 -7.46 -1.21 -0.76
C GLY A 157 -7.40 0.19 -1.33
N GLU A 158 -6.20 0.76 -1.26
CA GLU A 158 -5.82 2.08 -1.80
C GLU A 158 -4.50 1.98 -2.55
N ASN A 159 -4.43 2.65 -3.71
CA ASN A 159 -3.19 2.91 -4.39
C ASN A 159 -2.71 4.32 -4.02
N SER A 160 -1.87 4.42 -3.00
CA SER A 160 -1.29 5.66 -2.46
C SER A 160 -0.15 6.23 -3.31
N GLN A 161 0.18 5.57 -4.40
CA GLN A 161 1.22 6.04 -5.31
C GLN A 161 0.66 6.93 -6.43
N TRP A 162 -0.67 7.05 -6.51
CA TRP A 162 -1.31 8.04 -7.36
C TRP A 162 -1.21 9.43 -6.71
N ASP A 163 -0.84 10.41 -7.49
CA ASP A 163 -0.58 11.78 -7.05
C ASP A 163 -1.43 12.77 -7.86
N ALA A 164 -2.31 13.49 -7.18
CA ALA A 164 -3.14 14.53 -7.75
C ALA A 164 -2.54 15.92 -7.53
N ILE A 165 -2.86 16.86 -8.39
CA ILE A 165 -2.62 18.29 -8.14
C ILE A 165 -3.85 18.85 -7.43
N TRP A 166 -3.70 19.15 -6.15
CA TRP A 166 -4.72 19.77 -5.31
C TRP A 166 -4.08 20.56 -4.17
N GLU A 167 -4.86 21.44 -3.57
CA GLU A 167 -4.39 22.36 -2.54
C GLU A 167 -5.26 22.21 -1.29
N ALA A 168 -4.65 22.42 -0.14
CA ALA A 168 -5.37 22.48 1.12
C ALA A 168 -4.69 23.49 2.05
N ALA A 169 -5.51 24.24 2.78
CA ALA A 169 -5.08 25.09 3.88
C ALA A 169 -5.83 24.69 5.15
N THR A 170 -5.18 24.81 6.30
CA THR A 170 -5.75 24.45 7.60
C THR A 170 -5.47 25.52 8.63
N HIS A 171 -6.44 25.74 9.53
CA HIS A 171 -6.31 26.67 10.64
C HIS A 171 -6.70 25.97 11.94
N ARG A 172 -5.96 26.24 13.03
CA ARG A 172 -6.24 25.71 14.38
C ARG A 172 -6.58 26.85 15.31
N ASP A 173 -7.62 26.65 16.13
CA ASP A 173 -8.02 27.58 17.16
C ASP A 173 -8.34 26.87 18.50
N SER A 174 -8.86 27.59 19.48
CA SER A 174 -9.19 27.05 20.79
C SER A 174 -10.37 26.08 20.81
N ALA A 175 -11.19 26.07 19.76
CA ALA A 175 -12.38 25.22 19.64
C ALA A 175 -12.17 23.99 18.72
N GLY A 176 -11.02 23.90 18.02
CA GLY A 176 -10.73 22.79 17.13
C GLY A 176 -9.83 23.15 15.95
N TRP A 177 -10.21 22.77 14.76
CA TRP A 177 -9.50 23.12 13.54
C TRP A 177 -10.45 23.18 12.35
N SER A 178 -10.04 23.86 11.31
CA SER A 178 -10.76 23.93 10.03
C SER A 178 -9.83 23.65 8.86
N ALA A 179 -10.41 23.28 7.75
CA ALA A 179 -9.72 23.01 6.50
C ALA A 179 -10.49 23.52 5.32
N GLU A 180 -9.78 24.07 4.35
CA GLU A 180 -10.26 24.33 3.00
C GLU A 180 -9.46 23.46 2.03
N ILE A 181 -10.16 22.70 1.20
CA ILE A 181 -9.57 21.73 0.28
C ILE A 181 -10.08 22.08 -1.12
N ARG A 182 -9.17 22.43 -2.03
CA ARG A 182 -9.47 22.77 -3.43
C ARG A 182 -8.94 21.66 -4.33
N ILE A 183 -9.85 21.01 -5.05
CA ILE A 183 -9.53 19.95 -6.01
C ILE A 183 -9.91 20.43 -7.41
N PRO A 184 -8.92 20.81 -8.26
CA PRO A 184 -9.19 21.12 -9.67
C PRO A 184 -9.76 19.87 -10.36
N VAL A 185 -10.90 20.01 -11.04
CA VAL A 185 -11.56 18.87 -11.69
C VAL A 185 -10.68 18.27 -12.81
N LYS A 186 -9.77 19.05 -13.35
CA LYS A 186 -8.75 18.59 -14.29
C LYS A 186 -7.79 17.55 -13.68
N SER A 187 -7.73 17.43 -12.36
CA SER A 187 -6.94 16.38 -11.66
C SER A 187 -7.70 15.05 -11.56
N LEU A 188 -8.99 15.02 -11.87
CA LEU A 188 -9.85 13.86 -11.75
C LEU A 188 -10.29 13.36 -13.13
N LEU A 189 -10.46 12.07 -13.27
CA LEU A 189 -11.26 11.49 -14.35
C LEU A 189 -12.71 11.34 -13.84
N PHE A 190 -13.69 11.65 -14.65
CA PHE A 190 -15.10 11.55 -14.28
C PHE A 190 -15.99 11.28 -15.48
N LYS A 191 -17.16 10.74 -15.26
CA LYS A 191 -18.13 10.47 -16.30
C LYS A 191 -18.87 11.76 -16.67
N ARG A 192 -18.82 12.17 -17.95
CA ARG A 192 -19.53 13.35 -18.44
C ARG A 192 -21.05 13.19 -18.31
N GLY A 193 -21.71 14.31 -18.09
CA GLY A 193 -23.18 14.37 -18.00
C GLY A 193 -23.74 13.90 -16.67
N LEU A 194 -22.92 13.49 -15.72
CA LEU A 194 -23.39 13.26 -14.37
C LEU A 194 -23.61 14.61 -13.65
N THR A 195 -24.75 14.75 -13.01
CA THR A 195 -25.09 15.84 -12.09
C THR A 195 -24.93 15.41 -10.63
N GLU A 196 -24.52 14.18 -10.41
CA GLU A 196 -24.32 13.57 -9.10
C GLU A 196 -23.00 12.79 -9.07
N TRP A 197 -22.28 12.86 -7.94
CA TRP A 197 -21.11 12.06 -7.65
C TRP A 197 -21.29 11.31 -6.34
N GLY A 198 -20.73 10.11 -6.23
CA GLY A 198 -20.63 9.44 -4.94
C GLY A 198 -19.69 10.20 -4.02
N PHE A 199 -20.06 10.36 -2.74
CA PHE A 199 -19.27 11.09 -1.76
C PHE A 199 -19.40 10.49 -0.38
N ASN A 200 -18.30 10.44 0.33
CA ASN A 200 -18.31 10.15 1.75
C ASN A 200 -17.23 10.97 2.49
N VAL A 201 -17.48 11.22 3.76
CA VAL A 201 -16.55 11.91 4.64
C VAL A 201 -16.41 11.16 5.95
N GLU A 202 -15.18 11.07 6.43
CA GLU A 202 -14.83 10.46 7.71
C GLU A 202 -13.90 11.38 8.49
N ARG A 203 -14.13 11.49 9.78
CA ARG A 203 -13.26 12.19 10.71
C ARG A 203 -12.60 11.20 11.67
N ARG A 204 -11.30 11.36 11.88
CA ARG A 204 -10.54 10.71 12.94
C ARG A 204 -10.17 11.70 14.04
N MET A 205 -10.53 11.37 15.30
CA MET A 205 -10.02 12.02 16.51
C MET A 205 -9.04 11.05 17.18
N GLN A 206 -7.76 11.21 16.91
CA GLN A 206 -6.76 10.19 17.24
C GLN A 206 -6.52 10.05 18.74
N ARG A 207 -6.61 11.13 19.52
CA ARG A 207 -6.45 11.05 20.98
C ARG A 207 -7.47 10.11 21.62
N LEU A 208 -8.69 10.02 21.08
CA LEU A 208 -9.80 9.17 21.55
C LEU A 208 -9.86 7.84 20.78
N LEU A 209 -9.07 7.70 19.71
CA LEU A 209 -9.21 6.62 18.73
C LEU A 209 -10.65 6.54 18.20
N GLU A 210 -11.30 7.68 18.03
CA GLU A 210 -12.65 7.83 17.55
C GLU A 210 -12.66 8.03 16.04
N THR A 211 -13.58 7.35 15.38
CA THR A 211 -13.87 7.52 13.95
C THR A 211 -15.35 7.77 13.78
N SER A 212 -15.70 8.80 13.00
CA SER A 212 -17.08 9.15 12.70
C SER A 212 -17.25 9.37 11.19
N ARG A 213 -18.37 8.93 10.62
CA ARG A 213 -18.64 8.94 9.18
C ARG A 213 -20.03 9.42 8.86
N TRP A 214 -20.21 9.97 7.67
CA TRP A 214 -21.50 10.49 7.18
C TRP A 214 -22.39 9.40 6.60
N ALA A 215 -21.93 8.73 5.52
CA ALA A 215 -22.71 7.72 4.84
C ALA A 215 -22.27 6.32 5.25
N SER A 216 -23.22 5.42 5.47
CA SER A 216 -22.98 4.02 5.88
C SER A 216 -21.98 3.92 7.05
N PRO A 217 -22.31 4.47 8.23
CA PRO A 217 -21.44 4.46 9.40
C PRO A 217 -21.47 3.10 10.12
N ASP A 218 -21.05 2.06 9.40
CA ASP A 218 -21.04 0.66 9.79
C ASP A 218 -19.60 0.16 9.75
N ARG A 219 -19.18 -0.64 10.73
CA ARG A 219 -17.83 -1.21 10.83
C ARG A 219 -17.52 -2.22 9.74
N ASP A 220 -18.54 -2.93 9.26
CA ASP A 220 -18.40 -3.88 8.16
C ASP A 220 -18.15 -3.20 6.81
N VAL A 221 -18.42 -1.89 6.71
CA VAL A 221 -18.26 -1.10 5.49
C VAL A 221 -17.04 -0.20 5.61
N LYS A 222 -16.02 -0.44 4.81
CA LYS A 222 -14.88 0.50 4.67
C LYS A 222 -15.35 1.77 3.97
N ILE A 223 -14.76 2.92 4.30
CA ILE A 223 -15.12 4.20 3.64
C ILE A 223 -14.88 4.16 2.13
N ASN A 224 -13.93 3.35 1.67
CA ASN A 224 -13.58 3.19 0.26
C ASN A 224 -14.58 2.36 -0.55
N VAL A 225 -15.54 1.71 0.10
CA VAL A 225 -16.65 1.01 -0.60
C VAL A 225 -17.62 2.04 -1.14
N THR A 226 -17.31 2.57 -2.33
CA THR A 226 -18.05 3.69 -2.95
C THR A 226 -19.48 3.35 -3.32
N SER A 227 -19.81 2.06 -3.49
CA SER A 227 -21.21 1.60 -3.64
C SER A 227 -22.10 1.94 -2.43
N ARG A 228 -21.47 2.23 -1.27
CA ARG A 228 -22.13 2.59 0.00
C ARG A 228 -21.99 4.07 0.35
N ALA A 229 -21.39 4.88 -0.51
CA ALA A 229 -21.26 6.33 -0.34
C ALA A 229 -22.61 7.04 -0.44
N GLY A 230 -22.72 8.23 0.14
CA GLY A 230 -23.78 9.20 -0.12
C GLY A 230 -23.60 9.86 -1.49
N LEU A 231 -24.36 10.93 -1.76
CA LEU A 231 -24.33 11.62 -3.04
C LEU A 231 -24.06 13.11 -2.85
N LEU A 232 -23.16 13.65 -3.65
CA LEU A 232 -23.12 15.07 -4.00
C LEU A 232 -24.08 15.29 -5.16
N THR A 233 -25.05 16.16 -5.00
CA THR A 233 -26.04 16.50 -6.03
C THR A 233 -25.80 17.90 -6.56
N ASN A 234 -26.34 18.23 -7.71
CA ASN A 234 -26.16 19.53 -8.36
C ASN A 234 -24.71 19.82 -8.77
N VAL A 235 -23.97 18.77 -9.16
CA VAL A 235 -22.63 18.91 -9.72
C VAL A 235 -22.76 19.49 -11.12
N PRO A 236 -22.16 20.67 -11.41
CA PRO A 236 -22.28 21.29 -12.74
C PRO A 236 -21.44 20.53 -13.78
N PRO A 237 -21.72 20.71 -15.06
CA PRO A 237 -20.85 20.27 -16.12
C PRO A 237 -19.53 21.06 -16.06
N PHE A 238 -18.40 20.35 -16.15
CA PHE A 238 -17.07 20.96 -16.15
C PHE A 238 -16.46 20.97 -17.54
N ASP A 239 -15.81 22.08 -17.88
CA ASP A 239 -14.96 22.16 -19.06
C ASP A 239 -13.55 21.60 -18.72
N LEU A 240 -13.14 20.59 -19.45
CA LEU A 240 -11.85 19.94 -19.25
C LEU A 240 -10.72 20.61 -20.06
N GLY A 241 -11.03 21.64 -20.84
CA GLY A 241 -10.12 22.22 -21.78
C GLY A 241 -9.61 21.20 -22.82
N LEU A 242 -8.39 21.35 -23.28
CA LEU A 242 -7.76 20.38 -24.20
C LEU A 242 -7.42 19.06 -23.50
N GLY A 243 -7.32 19.03 -22.18
CA GLY A 243 -6.94 17.86 -21.40
C GLY A 243 -5.54 17.35 -21.73
N LEU A 244 -4.65 18.25 -22.12
CA LEU A 244 -3.26 17.96 -22.46
C LEU A 244 -2.35 18.42 -21.32
N SER A 245 -1.50 17.54 -20.85
CA SER A 245 -0.41 17.84 -19.90
C SER A 245 0.92 17.48 -20.55
N ILE A 246 1.87 18.40 -20.52
CA ILE A 246 3.23 18.21 -21.03
C ILE A 246 4.17 18.48 -19.87
N ARG A 247 4.98 17.50 -19.49
CA ARG A 247 5.89 17.57 -18.35
C ARG A 247 7.33 17.21 -18.79
N PRO A 248 8.12 18.16 -19.28
CA PRO A 248 9.54 17.96 -19.43
C PRO A 248 10.23 17.92 -18.06
N SER A 249 11.30 17.18 -17.99
CA SER A 249 12.24 17.22 -16.88
C SER A 249 13.68 17.18 -17.37
N VAL A 250 14.57 17.73 -16.55
CA VAL A 250 16.02 17.69 -16.77
C VAL A 250 16.64 17.16 -15.49
N THR A 251 17.44 16.11 -15.64
CA THR A 251 18.19 15.48 -14.57
C THR A 251 19.68 15.60 -14.84
N SER A 252 20.41 16.16 -13.88
CA SER A 252 21.87 16.18 -13.88
C SER A 252 22.38 15.31 -12.75
N SER A 253 23.29 14.42 -13.03
CA SER A 253 23.95 13.60 -12.02
C SER A 253 25.47 13.72 -12.12
N ILE A 254 26.11 13.69 -10.96
CA ILE A 254 27.57 13.55 -10.83
C ILE A 254 27.86 12.62 -9.68
N GLY A 255 28.74 11.67 -9.89
CA GLY A 255 29.09 10.71 -8.84
C GLY A 255 30.11 9.70 -9.29
N LYS A 256 30.49 8.87 -8.34
CA LYS A 256 31.37 7.73 -8.56
C LYS A 256 30.57 6.46 -8.21
N PRO A 257 29.84 5.88 -9.17
CA PRO A 257 29.14 4.62 -8.95
C PRO A 257 30.15 3.45 -8.85
N ALA A 258 29.91 2.48 -7.97
CA ALA A 258 30.71 1.26 -7.95
C ALA A 258 30.43 0.42 -9.23
N PRO A 259 31.42 -0.18 -9.87
CA PRO A 259 32.86 -0.22 -9.55
C PRO A 259 33.71 0.87 -10.20
N ALA A 260 33.15 2.00 -10.62
CA ALA A 260 33.90 3.03 -11.34
C ALA A 260 35.07 3.61 -10.52
N THR A 261 36.19 3.83 -11.17
CA THR A 261 37.40 4.41 -10.55
C THR A 261 37.42 5.93 -10.59
N SER A 262 36.66 6.55 -11.51
CA SER A 262 36.54 8.01 -11.70
C SER A 262 35.10 8.47 -11.55
N ALA A 263 34.90 9.77 -11.30
CA ALA A 263 33.59 10.37 -11.30
C ALA A 263 33.02 10.37 -12.71
N ILE A 264 31.72 10.10 -12.81
CA ILE A 264 30.94 10.14 -14.05
C ILE A 264 29.90 11.25 -13.86
N SER A 265 29.73 12.09 -14.90
CA SER A 265 28.67 13.07 -14.96
C SER A 265 27.72 12.72 -16.10
N ASP A 266 26.43 12.88 -15.86
CA ASP A 266 25.40 12.65 -16.85
C ASP A 266 24.38 13.78 -16.83
N LEU A 267 23.83 14.10 -18.00
CA LEU A 267 22.75 15.07 -18.17
C LEU A 267 21.70 14.45 -19.07
N ALA A 268 20.55 14.17 -18.52
CA ALA A 268 19.43 13.56 -19.23
C ALA A 268 18.24 14.52 -19.26
N ALA A 269 17.56 14.54 -20.39
CA ALA A 269 16.25 15.19 -20.52
C ALA A 269 15.19 14.13 -20.76
N SER A 270 14.05 14.27 -20.11
CA SER A 270 12.89 13.41 -20.31
C SER A 270 11.62 14.21 -20.60
N LEU A 271 10.65 13.56 -21.20
CA LEU A 271 9.39 14.18 -21.56
C LEU A 271 8.24 13.20 -21.29
N ASP A 272 7.30 13.63 -20.44
CA ASP A 272 6.03 12.97 -20.27
C ASP A 272 4.92 13.79 -20.90
N VAL A 273 4.10 13.17 -21.72
CA VAL A 273 2.93 13.81 -22.34
C VAL A 273 1.71 12.96 -21.98
N THR A 274 0.74 13.60 -21.35
CA THR A 274 -0.52 12.96 -20.99
C THR A 274 -1.65 13.68 -21.69
N LYS A 275 -2.48 12.93 -22.40
CA LYS A 275 -3.63 13.45 -23.14
C LYS A 275 -4.90 12.74 -22.67
N ARG A 276 -5.89 13.51 -22.29
CA ARG A 276 -7.23 13.02 -22.02
C ARG A 276 -7.95 12.80 -23.35
N LEU A 277 -8.31 11.55 -23.61
CA LEU A 277 -9.05 11.11 -24.80
C LEU A 277 -10.54 10.97 -24.43
N GLY A 278 -11.27 12.09 -24.50
CA GLY A 278 -12.61 12.16 -23.91
C GLY A 278 -12.58 12.38 -22.40
N SER A 279 -13.63 12.00 -21.68
CA SER A 279 -13.72 12.16 -20.22
C SER A 279 -13.11 11.01 -19.42
N ASN A 280 -13.04 9.84 -20.04
CA ASN A 280 -12.90 8.56 -19.33
C ASN A 280 -11.63 7.81 -19.70
N THR A 281 -10.83 8.32 -20.62
CA THR A 281 -9.64 7.66 -21.15
C THR A 281 -8.45 8.61 -21.08
N LEU A 282 -7.33 8.08 -20.61
CA LEU A 282 -6.06 8.77 -20.51
C LEU A 282 -5.03 8.06 -21.38
N GLY A 283 -4.41 8.80 -22.30
CA GLY A 283 -3.24 8.35 -23.03
C GLY A 283 -2.00 9.03 -22.47
N SER A 284 -0.94 8.28 -22.23
CA SER A 284 0.34 8.78 -21.72
C SER A 284 1.47 8.29 -22.61
N LEU A 285 2.39 9.20 -22.94
CA LEU A 285 3.62 8.90 -23.65
C LEU A 285 4.79 9.39 -22.79
N THR A 286 5.84 8.61 -22.72
CA THR A 286 7.07 8.98 -22.03
C THR A 286 8.28 8.68 -22.90
N VAL A 287 9.27 9.56 -22.86
CA VAL A 287 10.53 9.40 -23.58
C VAL A 287 11.68 9.67 -22.64
N ASN A 288 12.65 8.76 -22.62
CA ASN A 288 13.87 8.83 -21.82
C ASN A 288 13.58 9.10 -20.33
N THR A 289 12.59 8.40 -19.78
CA THR A 289 12.17 8.58 -18.38
C THR A 289 13.25 8.11 -17.43
N ASP A 290 13.64 8.99 -16.51
CA ASP A 290 14.44 8.65 -15.34
C ASP A 290 13.55 8.50 -14.08
N PHE A 291 14.06 7.82 -13.10
CA PHE A 291 13.37 7.54 -11.84
C PHE A 291 14.13 8.09 -10.63
N ALA A 292 14.84 9.16 -10.84
CA ALA A 292 15.72 9.81 -9.88
C ALA A 292 15.02 10.27 -8.59
N GLU A 293 13.73 10.60 -8.69
CA GLU A 293 12.89 10.96 -7.56
C GLU A 293 12.48 9.76 -6.70
N THR A 294 12.67 8.54 -7.18
CA THR A 294 12.23 7.33 -6.50
C THR A 294 13.09 7.02 -5.27
N GLU A 295 12.46 6.74 -4.14
CA GLU A 295 13.18 6.32 -2.93
C GLU A 295 13.86 4.96 -3.13
N VAL A 296 15.11 4.86 -2.69
CA VAL A 296 15.84 3.59 -2.67
C VAL A 296 15.10 2.57 -1.80
N ASP A 297 15.12 1.32 -2.20
CA ASP A 297 14.53 0.24 -1.41
C ASP A 297 15.30 0.03 -0.11
N THR A 298 14.56 -0.13 0.97
CA THR A 298 15.14 -0.51 2.25
C THR A 298 15.64 -1.94 2.16
N ARG A 299 16.88 -2.17 2.58
CA ARG A 299 17.43 -3.52 2.69
C ARG A 299 16.64 -4.33 3.71
N ARG A 300 16.46 -5.62 3.42
CA ARG A 300 15.77 -6.58 4.29
C ARG A 300 16.56 -7.85 4.35
N THR A 301 16.63 -8.46 5.52
CA THR A 301 17.15 -9.82 5.69
C THR A 301 16.14 -10.82 5.12
N ASN A 302 16.62 -11.86 4.44
CA ASN A 302 15.78 -12.94 3.93
C ASN A 302 16.23 -14.27 4.55
N LEU A 303 15.43 -14.79 5.44
CA LEU A 303 15.64 -16.08 6.10
C LEU A 303 14.89 -17.23 5.40
N THR A 304 14.40 -16.97 4.19
CA THR A 304 13.67 -17.95 3.38
C THR A 304 14.37 -18.17 2.05
N ARG A 305 14.15 -19.32 1.44
CA ARG A 305 14.63 -19.65 0.09
C ARG A 305 13.86 -18.94 -1.04
N PHE A 306 12.86 -18.12 -0.71
CA PHE A 306 11.97 -17.48 -1.68
C PHE A 306 12.38 -16.03 -1.94
N PRO A 307 12.23 -15.54 -3.19
CA PRO A 307 12.54 -14.15 -3.51
C PRO A 307 11.61 -13.18 -2.80
N LEU A 308 12.15 -12.03 -2.38
CA LEU A 308 11.37 -10.94 -1.79
C LEU A 308 10.68 -10.11 -2.88
N LEU A 309 9.44 -9.72 -2.62
CA LEU A 309 8.69 -8.79 -3.45
C LEU A 309 8.90 -7.35 -2.94
N PHE A 310 9.31 -6.44 -3.84
CA PHE A 310 9.40 -5.00 -3.59
C PHE A 310 8.33 -4.27 -4.40
N PRO A 311 7.59 -3.30 -3.83
CA PRO A 311 6.53 -2.60 -4.54
C PRO A 311 7.07 -1.74 -5.69
N GLU A 312 6.23 -1.48 -6.70
CA GLU A 312 6.50 -0.45 -7.71
C GLU A 312 6.42 0.94 -7.08
N LYS A 313 7.29 1.86 -7.49
CA LYS A 313 7.36 3.23 -6.98
C LYS A 313 7.44 4.29 -8.08
N ARG A 314 7.60 3.88 -9.33
CA ARG A 314 7.81 4.77 -10.49
C ARG A 314 6.48 5.29 -11.01
N THR A 315 6.32 6.61 -11.03
CA THR A 315 5.06 7.32 -11.33
C THR A 315 4.43 6.90 -12.66
N PHE A 316 5.23 6.72 -13.72
CA PHE A 316 4.72 6.29 -15.03
C PHE A 316 3.95 4.96 -14.97
N PHE A 317 4.43 3.99 -14.19
CA PHE A 317 3.77 2.69 -14.06
C PHE A 317 2.58 2.72 -13.10
N LEU A 318 2.61 3.62 -12.12
CA LEU A 318 1.62 3.69 -11.04
C LEU A 318 0.34 4.41 -11.47
N GLU A 319 0.43 5.40 -12.33
CA GLU A 319 -0.73 6.11 -12.84
C GLU A 319 -1.65 5.17 -13.64
N GLY A 320 -2.90 4.95 -13.16
CA GLY A 320 -3.85 4.01 -13.76
C GLY A 320 -3.49 2.53 -13.61
N SER A 321 -2.60 2.17 -12.67
CA SER A 321 -2.17 0.78 -12.44
C SER A 321 -3.29 -0.12 -11.94
N ASP A 322 -4.33 0.43 -11.31
CA ASP A 322 -5.53 -0.27 -10.83
C ASP A 322 -6.28 -1.01 -11.96
N ILE A 323 -6.13 -0.55 -13.20
CA ILE A 323 -6.72 -1.21 -14.36
C ILE A 323 -6.05 -2.57 -14.61
N PHE A 324 -4.74 -2.69 -14.35
CA PHE A 324 -3.98 -3.92 -14.56
C PHE A 324 -4.10 -4.94 -13.42
N ASP A 325 -4.84 -4.62 -12.36
CA ASP A 325 -5.13 -5.57 -11.29
C ASP A 325 -5.83 -6.80 -11.84
N PHE A 326 -5.37 -7.99 -11.44
CA PHE A 326 -5.84 -9.28 -11.94
C PHE A 326 -6.06 -10.26 -10.79
N GLY A 327 -7.20 -10.94 -10.83
CA GLY A 327 -7.53 -12.03 -9.93
C GLY A 327 -7.66 -11.65 -8.45
N LEU A 328 -8.44 -12.40 -7.70
CA LEU A 328 -8.57 -12.26 -6.26
C LEU A 328 -7.65 -13.26 -5.54
N GLY A 329 -6.91 -12.81 -4.54
CA GLY A 329 -6.04 -13.67 -3.73
C GLY A 329 -4.72 -14.06 -4.37
N LEU A 330 -4.30 -13.38 -5.45
CA LEU A 330 -2.99 -13.60 -6.08
C LEU A 330 -1.84 -13.16 -5.20
N GLY A 331 -1.92 -11.98 -4.63
CA GLY A 331 -0.97 -11.47 -3.64
C GLY A 331 -1.35 -11.84 -2.21
N SER A 332 -0.37 -11.90 -1.33
CA SER A 332 -0.58 -12.11 0.09
C SER A 332 -0.34 -10.80 0.85
N SER A 333 -1.35 -10.32 1.55
CA SER A 333 -1.22 -9.17 2.47
C SER A 333 -0.39 -9.47 3.71
N SER A 334 -0.12 -10.74 4.00
CA SER A 334 0.54 -11.22 5.23
C SER A 334 1.95 -11.74 5.05
N GLY A 335 2.59 -11.49 3.87
CA GLY A 335 3.98 -11.90 3.63
C GLY A 335 4.17 -13.43 3.58
N SER A 336 3.10 -14.20 3.35
CA SER A 336 3.22 -15.63 3.12
C SER A 336 3.80 -15.88 1.72
N SER A 337 4.75 -16.79 1.60
CA SER A 337 5.31 -17.24 0.34
C SER A 337 4.21 -17.82 -0.55
N GLY A 338 3.98 -17.24 -1.72
CA GLY A 338 2.98 -17.77 -2.65
C GLY A 338 2.35 -16.75 -3.58
N ASP A 339 3.00 -15.59 -3.75
CA ASP A 339 2.53 -14.58 -4.68
C ASP A 339 2.65 -15.06 -6.12
N VAL A 340 1.57 -14.85 -6.89
CA VAL A 340 1.50 -15.07 -8.33
C VAL A 340 0.97 -13.79 -8.96
N ILE A 341 1.79 -13.08 -9.70
CA ILE A 341 1.46 -11.78 -10.31
C ILE A 341 1.73 -11.90 -11.81
N PRO A 342 0.71 -11.86 -12.69
CA PRO A 342 0.92 -12.02 -14.14
C PRO A 342 1.63 -10.83 -14.78
N PHE A 343 1.45 -9.63 -14.25
CA PHE A 343 2.13 -8.43 -14.69
C PHE A 343 2.67 -7.65 -13.48
N PHE A 344 3.97 -7.47 -13.45
CA PHE A 344 4.68 -6.75 -12.42
C PHE A 344 5.64 -5.76 -13.08
N SER A 345 5.24 -4.49 -13.14
CA SER A 345 5.94 -3.42 -13.87
C SER A 345 7.40 -3.26 -13.46
N ARG A 346 7.72 -3.60 -12.20
CA ARG A 346 9.09 -3.54 -11.70
C ARG A 346 10.07 -4.48 -12.41
N ARG A 347 9.58 -5.47 -13.15
CA ARG A 347 10.41 -6.31 -14.05
C ARG A 347 10.93 -5.52 -15.25
N ILE A 348 10.30 -4.40 -15.58
CA ILE A 348 10.69 -3.53 -16.70
C ILE A 348 11.64 -2.46 -16.16
N GLY A 349 12.82 -2.34 -16.76
CA GLY A 349 13.78 -1.28 -16.42
C GLY A 349 14.55 -1.49 -15.12
N LEU A 350 14.46 -2.68 -14.49
CA LEU A 350 15.24 -3.02 -13.30
C LEU A 350 15.58 -4.51 -13.29
N LEU A 351 16.84 -4.87 -13.43
CA LEU A 351 17.32 -6.26 -13.48
C LEU A 351 18.50 -6.45 -12.51
N GLY A 352 18.39 -7.42 -11.60
CA GLY A 352 19.45 -7.72 -10.65
C GLY A 352 19.91 -6.51 -9.80
N GLY A 353 19.00 -5.56 -9.51
CA GLY A 353 19.31 -4.34 -8.77
C GLY A 353 19.98 -3.24 -9.62
N ARG A 354 20.17 -3.47 -10.94
CA ARG A 354 20.71 -2.48 -11.90
C ARG A 354 19.58 -1.89 -12.75
N GLU A 355 19.65 -0.61 -13.00
CA GLU A 355 18.73 0.08 -13.89
C GLU A 355 19.01 -0.27 -15.35
N VAL A 356 17.91 -0.49 -16.12
CA VAL A 356 17.91 -0.62 -17.57
C VAL A 356 17.16 0.59 -18.13
N PRO A 357 17.76 1.41 -19.00
CA PRO A 357 17.15 2.63 -19.51
C PRO A 357 15.78 2.38 -20.15
N LEU A 358 14.81 3.23 -19.84
CA LEU A 358 13.50 3.22 -20.47
C LEU A 358 13.48 4.30 -21.55
N GLU A 359 13.68 3.87 -22.81
CA GLU A 359 13.80 4.78 -23.95
C GLU A 359 12.47 5.44 -24.31
N ALA A 360 11.41 4.63 -24.36
CA ALA A 360 10.07 5.11 -24.66
C ALA A 360 9.01 4.25 -24.00
N GLY A 361 7.90 4.85 -23.64
CA GLY A 361 6.72 4.17 -23.13
C GLY A 361 5.44 4.82 -23.62
N ALA A 362 4.45 4.01 -23.97
CA ALA A 362 3.11 4.44 -24.31
C ALA A 362 2.10 3.69 -23.47
N LYS A 363 1.14 4.38 -22.91
CA LYS A 363 0.08 3.81 -22.09
C LYS A 363 -1.26 4.42 -22.44
N ILE A 364 -2.29 3.59 -22.51
CA ILE A 364 -3.68 4.02 -22.57
C ILE A 364 -4.45 3.29 -21.46
N ALA A 365 -5.25 4.01 -20.72
CA ALA A 365 -6.07 3.47 -19.65
C ALA A 365 -7.41 4.20 -19.64
N GLY A 366 -8.51 3.47 -19.54
CA GLY A 366 -9.82 4.08 -19.63
C GLY A 366 -10.96 3.21 -19.12
N ARG A 367 -12.12 3.86 -19.01
CA ARG A 367 -13.38 3.26 -18.58
C ARG A 367 -14.48 3.73 -19.49
N GLU A 368 -15.11 2.81 -20.23
CA GLU A 368 -16.23 3.13 -21.11
C GLU A 368 -17.44 2.29 -20.74
N GLY A 369 -18.46 2.92 -20.19
CA GLY A 369 -19.62 2.23 -19.63
C GLY A 369 -19.21 1.27 -18.51
N ALA A 370 -19.48 -0.01 -18.68
CA ALA A 370 -19.12 -1.06 -17.74
C ALA A 370 -17.73 -1.71 -18.04
N THR A 371 -17.03 -1.23 -19.06
CA THR A 371 -15.76 -1.80 -19.51
C THR A 371 -14.60 -0.95 -19.05
N ASN A 372 -13.62 -1.56 -18.37
CA ASN A 372 -12.33 -0.97 -18.05
C ASN A 372 -11.27 -1.60 -18.95
N PHE A 373 -10.41 -0.79 -19.54
CA PHE A 373 -9.37 -1.27 -20.42
C PHE A 373 -8.05 -0.54 -20.19
N GLY A 374 -6.95 -1.25 -20.38
CA GLY A 374 -5.61 -0.70 -20.32
C GLY A 374 -4.67 -1.41 -21.25
N ALA A 375 -3.75 -0.65 -21.84
CA ALA A 375 -2.62 -1.18 -22.58
C ALA A 375 -1.38 -0.36 -22.26
N LEU A 376 -0.25 -1.02 -22.11
CA LEU A 376 1.06 -0.42 -21.91
C LEU A 376 2.04 -1.08 -22.88
N LEU A 377 2.84 -0.27 -23.52
CA LEU A 377 3.97 -0.69 -24.37
C LEU A 377 5.20 0.09 -23.96
N VAL A 378 6.32 -0.60 -23.75
CA VAL A 378 7.58 -0.01 -23.29
C VAL A 378 8.73 -0.56 -24.10
N ARG A 379 9.65 0.32 -24.50
CA ARG A 379 10.94 -0.03 -25.08
C ARG A 379 12.04 0.28 -24.06
N THR A 380 12.88 -0.71 -23.80
CA THR A 380 14.07 -0.56 -22.95
C THR A 380 15.33 -0.63 -23.81
N GLY A 381 16.36 0.11 -23.40
CA GLY A 381 17.69 0.06 -24.01
C GLY A 381 18.49 -1.16 -23.56
N SER A 382 19.72 -1.24 -24.05
CA SER A 382 20.67 -2.30 -23.66
C SER A 382 21.56 -1.87 -22.50
N VAL A 383 21.99 -2.83 -21.69
CA VAL A 383 22.98 -2.63 -20.61
C VAL A 383 23.96 -3.79 -20.64
N ASP A 384 25.17 -3.54 -21.10
CA ASP A 384 26.27 -4.52 -21.21
C ASP A 384 25.77 -5.92 -21.65
N THR A 385 26.10 -6.95 -20.86
CA THR A 385 25.60 -8.33 -21.06
C THR A 385 24.33 -8.64 -20.28
N LEU A 386 23.79 -7.66 -19.51
CA LEU A 386 22.66 -7.85 -18.61
C LEU A 386 21.33 -7.87 -19.35
N ALA A 387 21.14 -6.95 -20.29
CA ALA A 387 19.91 -6.80 -21.06
C ALA A 387 20.19 -6.32 -22.48
N THR A 388 19.44 -6.85 -23.44
CA THR A 388 19.36 -6.33 -24.81
C THR A 388 18.18 -5.38 -24.94
N GLU A 389 18.20 -4.53 -25.96
CA GLU A 389 17.03 -3.73 -26.32
C GLU A 389 15.80 -4.61 -26.48
N ASN A 390 14.69 -4.24 -25.86
CA ASN A 390 13.48 -5.04 -25.96
C ASN A 390 12.21 -4.18 -25.88
N THR A 391 11.15 -4.71 -26.51
CA THR A 391 9.81 -4.12 -26.44
C THR A 391 8.91 -5.06 -25.66
N MET A 392 8.28 -4.54 -24.63
CA MET A 392 7.43 -5.29 -23.71
C MET A 392 6.08 -4.60 -23.58
N GLY A 393 5.03 -5.37 -23.36
CA GLY A 393 3.71 -4.81 -23.22
C GLY A 393 2.77 -5.62 -22.37
N VAL A 394 1.71 -4.96 -21.91
CA VAL A 394 0.58 -5.59 -21.24
C VAL A 394 -0.73 -5.01 -21.77
N PHE A 395 -1.70 -5.88 -21.91
CA PHE A 395 -3.09 -5.54 -22.22
C PHE A 395 -4.01 -6.09 -21.15
N ARG A 396 -4.99 -5.31 -20.73
CA ARG A 396 -6.02 -5.68 -19.75
C ARG A 396 -7.39 -5.21 -20.25
N LEU A 397 -8.38 -6.09 -20.20
CA LEU A 397 -9.78 -5.77 -20.38
C LEU A 397 -10.57 -6.36 -19.22
N LYS A 398 -11.40 -5.53 -18.57
CA LYS A 398 -12.23 -5.92 -17.43
C LYS A 398 -13.65 -5.41 -17.64
N GLN A 399 -14.60 -6.32 -17.69
CA GLN A 399 -16.01 -6.02 -17.80
C GLN A 399 -16.65 -6.08 -16.43
N ASN A 400 -17.25 -4.99 -16.01
CA ASN A 400 -18.06 -4.96 -14.82
C ASN A 400 -19.39 -5.67 -15.09
N VAL A 401 -19.78 -6.58 -14.20
CA VAL A 401 -21.01 -7.33 -14.26
C VAL A 401 -21.71 -7.25 -12.91
N LEU A 402 -23.03 -7.40 -12.87
CA LEU A 402 -23.82 -7.21 -11.67
C LEU A 402 -23.53 -5.85 -10.99
N HIS A 403 -23.77 -5.71 -9.68
CA HIS A 403 -23.54 -4.45 -8.96
C HIS A 403 -22.06 -4.22 -8.57
N GLU A 404 -21.36 -5.27 -8.13
CA GLU A 404 -20.00 -5.17 -7.58
C GLU A 404 -19.02 -6.22 -8.15
N SER A 405 -19.44 -6.98 -9.17
CA SER A 405 -18.70 -8.11 -9.73
C SER A 405 -17.99 -7.75 -11.05
N SER A 406 -17.02 -8.56 -11.45
CA SER A 406 -16.29 -8.33 -12.70
C SER A 406 -15.76 -9.63 -13.31
N ILE A 407 -15.56 -9.60 -14.63
CA ILE A 407 -14.82 -10.63 -15.40
C ILE A 407 -13.76 -9.92 -16.24
N GLY A 408 -12.61 -10.51 -16.41
CA GLY A 408 -11.54 -9.87 -17.16
C GLY A 408 -10.57 -10.81 -17.83
N VAL A 409 -9.78 -10.23 -18.74
CA VAL A 409 -8.68 -10.89 -19.42
C VAL A 409 -7.42 -10.04 -19.34
N ILE A 410 -6.26 -10.68 -19.23
CA ILE A 410 -4.95 -10.04 -19.27
C ILE A 410 -4.06 -10.76 -20.29
N ALA A 411 -3.19 -10.02 -20.95
CA ALA A 411 -2.14 -10.57 -21.79
C ALA A 411 -0.86 -9.73 -21.64
N THR A 412 0.29 -10.38 -21.54
CA THR A 412 1.61 -9.72 -21.56
C THR A 412 2.46 -10.29 -22.68
N LEU A 413 3.34 -9.47 -23.24
CA LEU A 413 4.24 -9.81 -24.33
C LEU A 413 5.64 -9.28 -24.03
N GLY A 414 6.65 -10.02 -24.47
CA GLY A 414 8.06 -9.63 -24.32
C GLY A 414 8.69 -10.11 -23.00
N ASP A 415 9.99 -9.89 -22.91
CA ASP A 415 10.83 -10.41 -21.82
C ASP A 415 11.93 -9.41 -21.45
N PRO A 416 12.17 -9.13 -20.16
CA PRO A 416 13.14 -8.12 -19.72
C PRO A 416 14.59 -8.43 -20.11
N ILE A 417 14.94 -9.70 -20.34
CA ILE A 417 16.29 -10.14 -20.74
C ILE A 417 16.33 -10.64 -22.19
N GLY A 418 15.26 -10.39 -22.97
CA GLY A 418 15.26 -10.68 -24.41
C GLY A 418 14.99 -12.14 -24.82
N ARG A 419 14.39 -12.96 -23.93
CA ARG A 419 13.98 -14.34 -24.31
C ARG A 419 12.82 -14.27 -25.31
N THR A 420 13.00 -14.94 -26.44
CA THR A 420 12.07 -14.86 -27.58
C THR A 420 10.75 -15.59 -27.35
N GLY A 421 9.69 -15.17 -28.03
CA GLY A 421 8.37 -15.78 -27.97
C GLY A 421 7.65 -15.67 -26.63
N SER A 422 8.10 -14.80 -25.72
CA SER A 422 7.57 -14.70 -24.36
C SER A 422 6.20 -14.05 -24.32
N TRP A 423 5.24 -14.75 -23.73
CA TRP A 423 3.88 -14.25 -23.47
C TRP A 423 3.29 -14.84 -22.18
N THR A 424 2.33 -14.14 -21.62
CA THR A 424 1.44 -14.65 -20.55
C THR A 424 0.03 -14.18 -20.85
N ALA A 425 -0.95 -15.06 -20.69
CA ALA A 425 -2.36 -14.70 -20.86
C ALA A 425 -3.22 -15.36 -19.78
N GLY A 426 -4.31 -14.71 -19.43
CA GLY A 426 -5.22 -15.25 -18.44
C GLY A 426 -6.57 -14.57 -18.34
N THR A 427 -7.44 -15.19 -17.57
CA THR A 427 -8.79 -14.71 -17.29
C THR A 427 -9.09 -14.77 -15.79
N ASP A 428 -9.88 -13.83 -15.31
CA ASP A 428 -10.32 -13.78 -13.93
C ASP A 428 -11.81 -13.42 -13.84
N LEU A 429 -12.46 -13.95 -12.82
CA LEU A 429 -13.83 -13.63 -12.43
C LEU A 429 -13.83 -13.33 -10.94
N THR A 430 -14.44 -12.21 -10.56
CA THR A 430 -14.68 -11.85 -9.17
C THR A 430 -16.17 -11.56 -8.97
N TYR A 431 -16.81 -12.36 -8.14
CA TYR A 431 -18.11 -12.04 -7.57
C TYR A 431 -17.90 -11.34 -6.25
N GLN A 432 -18.51 -10.19 -6.07
CA GLN A 432 -18.44 -9.42 -4.83
C GLN A 432 -19.80 -8.82 -4.51
N THR A 433 -20.13 -8.76 -3.24
CA THR A 433 -21.32 -8.04 -2.74
C THR A 433 -21.07 -7.51 -1.33
N SER A 434 -21.48 -6.27 -1.09
CA SER A 434 -21.52 -5.65 0.24
C SER A 434 -22.90 -5.79 0.92
N ARG A 435 -23.78 -6.63 0.36
CA ARG A 435 -25.17 -6.84 0.84
C ARG A 435 -25.48 -8.30 1.13
N PHE A 436 -24.49 -9.12 1.34
CA PHE A 436 -24.69 -10.52 1.74
C PHE A 436 -25.40 -10.55 3.10
N GLN A 437 -26.50 -11.30 3.20
CA GLN A 437 -27.35 -11.34 4.40
C GLN A 437 -27.74 -9.95 4.95
N GLY A 438 -27.92 -8.97 4.06
CA GLY A 438 -28.34 -7.61 4.39
C GLY A 438 -27.24 -6.56 4.23
N ASN A 439 -26.18 -6.61 5.02
CA ASN A 439 -25.11 -5.60 5.04
C ASN A 439 -23.67 -6.18 5.17
N ARG A 440 -23.50 -7.49 4.95
CA ARG A 440 -22.17 -8.13 5.06
C ARG A 440 -21.45 -8.17 3.72
N ASN A 441 -20.12 -8.18 3.79
CA ASN A 441 -19.27 -8.37 2.62
C ASN A 441 -19.07 -9.85 2.35
N PHE A 442 -19.09 -10.22 1.07
CA PHE A 442 -18.78 -11.58 0.63
C PHE A 442 -18.17 -11.52 -0.77
N LEU A 443 -17.06 -12.22 -0.96
CA LEU A 443 -16.31 -12.24 -2.21
C LEU A 443 -15.98 -13.68 -2.61
N VAL A 444 -16.06 -13.95 -3.91
CA VAL A 444 -15.57 -15.19 -4.51
C VAL A 444 -14.80 -14.82 -5.78
N GLY A 445 -13.58 -15.30 -5.90
CA GLY A 445 -12.75 -15.08 -7.08
C GLY A 445 -12.20 -16.39 -7.63
N VAL A 446 -12.14 -16.50 -8.96
CA VAL A 446 -11.44 -17.57 -9.65
C VAL A 446 -10.62 -16.97 -10.79
N TRP A 447 -9.47 -17.56 -11.07
CA TRP A 447 -8.61 -17.12 -12.15
C TRP A 447 -7.78 -18.26 -12.73
N GLY A 448 -7.37 -18.09 -13.99
CA GLY A 448 -6.45 -18.98 -14.68
C GLY A 448 -5.47 -18.19 -15.53
N LEU A 449 -4.24 -18.67 -15.58
CA LEU A 449 -3.11 -18.09 -16.30
C LEU A 449 -2.37 -19.17 -17.10
N ALA A 450 -1.86 -18.81 -18.26
CA ALA A 450 -0.93 -19.61 -19.03
C ALA A 450 0.23 -18.74 -19.52
N THR A 451 1.41 -19.33 -19.67
CA THR A 451 2.62 -18.66 -20.17
C THR A 451 3.33 -19.51 -21.19
N GLY A 452 4.10 -18.89 -22.05
CA GLY A 452 4.94 -19.59 -23.02
C GLY A 452 6.09 -18.73 -23.50
N ARG A 453 7.13 -19.40 -24.05
CA ARG A 453 8.26 -18.82 -24.77
C ARG A 453 9.00 -19.91 -25.54
N ASP A 454 9.82 -19.56 -26.52
CA ASP A 454 10.46 -20.49 -27.43
C ASP A 454 11.34 -21.56 -26.74
N SER A 455 11.97 -21.21 -25.63
CA SER A 455 12.88 -22.08 -24.86
C SER A 455 12.41 -22.36 -23.44
N LEU A 456 11.08 -22.41 -23.22
CA LEU A 456 10.56 -22.78 -21.92
C LEU A 456 10.83 -24.26 -21.64
N PRO A 457 11.33 -24.63 -20.46
CA PRO A 457 11.50 -26.02 -20.07
C PRO A 457 10.19 -26.80 -20.19
N GLY A 458 10.31 -28.12 -20.52
CA GLY A 458 9.14 -29.00 -20.46
C GLY A 458 8.54 -29.02 -19.06
N GLY A 459 7.20 -29.08 -18.96
CA GLY A 459 6.47 -29.06 -17.73
C GLY A 459 5.13 -28.32 -17.88
N THR A 460 4.48 -28.06 -16.78
CA THR A 460 3.17 -27.42 -16.78
C THR A 460 3.29 -25.89 -16.73
N GLN A 461 2.84 -25.24 -17.81
CA GLN A 461 3.01 -23.81 -18.08
C GLN A 461 1.76 -22.99 -17.72
N HIS A 462 0.95 -23.44 -16.80
CA HIS A 462 -0.26 -22.74 -16.37
C HIS A 462 -0.37 -22.67 -14.85
N ALA A 463 -1.18 -21.75 -14.37
CA ALA A 463 -1.53 -21.59 -12.97
C ALA A 463 -3.02 -21.25 -12.85
N LEU A 464 -3.63 -21.68 -11.78
CA LEU A 464 -5.02 -21.40 -11.48
C LEU A 464 -5.21 -21.16 -9.99
N GLY A 465 -6.28 -20.48 -9.62
CA GLY A 465 -6.60 -20.30 -8.23
C GLY A 465 -8.03 -19.84 -7.97
N ALA A 466 -8.42 -20.00 -6.73
CA ALA A 466 -9.72 -19.57 -6.22
C ALA A 466 -9.59 -18.97 -4.83
N LYS A 467 -10.45 -18.02 -4.53
CA LYS A 467 -10.58 -17.43 -3.19
C LYS A 467 -12.04 -17.29 -2.82
N ILE A 468 -12.35 -17.60 -1.56
CA ILE A 468 -13.62 -17.26 -0.91
C ILE A 468 -13.26 -16.39 0.28
N ASP A 469 -13.97 -15.27 0.46
CA ASP A 469 -13.63 -14.28 1.47
C ASP A 469 -14.91 -13.67 2.08
N TYR A 470 -14.92 -13.61 3.42
CA TYR A 470 -15.97 -13.00 4.23
C TYR A 470 -15.34 -11.93 5.15
N PRO A 471 -14.89 -10.78 4.59
CA PRO A 471 -14.11 -9.77 5.30
C PRO A 471 -15.03 -8.81 6.07
N ASN A 472 -15.51 -9.21 7.24
CA ASN A 472 -16.37 -8.40 8.08
C ASN A 472 -15.72 -8.10 9.43
N ASP A 473 -16.28 -7.15 10.18
CA ASP A 473 -15.64 -6.60 11.38
C ASP A 473 -15.43 -7.65 12.48
N LEU A 474 -16.50 -8.37 12.86
CA LEU A 474 -16.41 -9.36 13.95
C LEU A 474 -15.73 -10.64 13.51
N TRP A 475 -16.03 -11.10 12.31
CA TRP A 475 -15.47 -12.29 11.70
C TRP A 475 -14.94 -11.98 10.30
N ASP A 476 -13.69 -12.33 10.09
CA ASP A 476 -13.00 -12.21 8.80
C ASP A 476 -12.46 -13.60 8.47
N ILE A 477 -13.04 -14.24 7.45
CA ILE A 477 -12.75 -15.63 7.10
C ILE A 477 -12.42 -15.70 5.63
N ALA A 478 -11.21 -16.15 5.30
CA ALA A 478 -10.76 -16.29 3.92
C ALA A 478 -10.15 -17.67 3.66
N PHE A 479 -10.56 -18.29 2.57
CA PHE A 479 -9.95 -19.50 2.04
C PHE A 479 -9.37 -19.18 0.65
N THR A 480 -8.12 -19.58 0.40
CA THR A 480 -7.46 -19.42 -0.89
C THR A 480 -6.80 -20.73 -1.31
N TYR A 481 -7.01 -21.11 -2.56
CA TYR A 481 -6.30 -22.22 -3.21
C TYR A 481 -5.58 -21.69 -4.44
N LYS A 482 -4.32 -22.09 -4.63
CA LYS A 482 -3.53 -21.80 -5.82
C LYS A 482 -2.83 -23.10 -6.26
N TRP A 483 -2.87 -23.36 -7.55
CA TRP A 483 -2.11 -24.40 -8.20
C TRP A 483 -1.21 -23.75 -9.22
N VAL A 484 0.10 -23.95 -9.15
CA VAL A 484 1.10 -23.29 -9.97
C VAL A 484 1.98 -24.35 -10.62
N GLY A 485 1.97 -24.40 -11.93
CA GLY A 485 2.78 -25.34 -12.71
C GLY A 485 4.28 -25.15 -12.46
N ASP A 486 5.03 -26.20 -12.62
CA ASP A 486 6.49 -26.25 -12.42
C ASP A 486 7.26 -25.46 -13.48
N ALA A 487 6.72 -25.35 -14.68
CA ALA A 487 7.25 -24.53 -15.78
C ALA A 487 6.49 -23.20 -15.98
N PHE A 488 5.63 -22.81 -15.04
CA PHE A 488 4.93 -21.53 -15.10
C PHE A 488 5.88 -20.38 -14.72
N ASP A 489 6.34 -19.63 -15.73
CA ASP A 489 7.30 -18.51 -15.57
C ASP A 489 6.87 -17.31 -16.43
N PRO A 490 5.99 -16.43 -15.90
CA PRO A 490 5.55 -15.23 -16.60
C PRO A 490 6.70 -14.19 -16.65
N SER A 491 7.23 -13.93 -17.85
CA SER A 491 8.40 -13.07 -18.06
C SER A 491 8.27 -11.66 -17.47
N LEU A 492 7.09 -11.05 -17.61
CA LEU A 492 6.76 -9.75 -17.02
C LEU A 492 6.03 -9.86 -15.67
N GLY A 493 5.98 -11.04 -15.09
CA GLY A 493 5.29 -11.31 -13.86
C GLY A 493 6.22 -11.62 -12.69
N PHE A 494 5.63 -12.03 -11.59
CA PHE A 494 6.34 -12.50 -10.41
C PHE A 494 5.66 -13.76 -9.89
N VAL A 495 6.43 -14.84 -9.73
CA VAL A 495 5.99 -16.10 -9.12
C VAL A 495 6.98 -16.44 -8.03
N GLN A 496 6.50 -16.49 -6.81
CA GLN A 496 7.36 -16.77 -5.66
C GLN A 496 7.65 -18.26 -5.52
N ARG A 497 6.68 -19.12 -5.90
CA ARG A 497 6.76 -20.57 -5.70
C ARG A 497 6.14 -21.33 -6.89
N PRO A 498 6.92 -21.60 -7.94
CA PRO A 498 6.48 -22.50 -9.02
C PRO A 498 6.48 -23.96 -8.56
N GLY A 499 5.74 -24.83 -9.25
CA GLY A 499 5.66 -26.26 -8.98
C GLY A 499 4.93 -26.61 -7.68
N ALA A 500 3.98 -25.77 -7.22
CA ALA A 500 3.35 -25.95 -5.93
C ALA A 500 1.83 -25.78 -5.94
N GLN A 501 1.19 -26.49 -5.02
CA GLN A 501 -0.19 -26.25 -4.62
C GLN A 501 -0.17 -25.54 -3.25
N LEU A 502 -0.92 -24.45 -3.14
CA LEU A 502 -0.93 -23.58 -1.96
C LEU A 502 -2.36 -23.48 -1.44
N VAL A 503 -2.55 -23.85 -0.19
CA VAL A 503 -3.82 -23.72 0.54
C VAL A 503 -3.60 -22.74 1.67
N THR A 504 -4.45 -21.72 1.76
CA THR A 504 -4.42 -20.76 2.87
C THR A 504 -5.83 -20.67 3.49
N LEU A 505 -5.90 -20.76 4.79
CA LEU A 505 -7.12 -20.54 5.56
C LEU A 505 -6.84 -19.52 6.65
N ASN A 506 -7.57 -18.40 6.61
CA ASN A 506 -7.50 -17.35 7.62
C ASN A 506 -8.83 -17.26 8.34
N ILE A 507 -8.78 -17.24 9.65
CA ILE A 507 -9.94 -16.99 10.50
C ILE A 507 -9.52 -15.95 11.53
N THR A 508 -10.15 -14.79 11.48
CA THR A 508 -9.93 -13.72 12.45
C THR A 508 -11.25 -13.38 13.14
N ASN A 509 -11.23 -13.36 14.48
CA ASN A 509 -12.36 -12.92 15.30
C ASN A 509 -11.95 -11.70 16.13
N LYS A 510 -12.73 -10.61 16.07
CA LYS A 510 -12.38 -9.29 16.62
C LYS A 510 -13.38 -8.80 17.68
N PRO A 511 -13.56 -9.49 18.82
CA PRO A 511 -14.48 -9.06 19.86
C PRO A 511 -14.00 -7.81 20.60
N ARG A 512 -14.96 -7.01 21.09
CA ARG A 512 -14.74 -5.80 21.89
C ARG A 512 -15.32 -6.00 23.30
N PRO A 513 -14.48 -6.35 24.30
CA PRO A 513 -14.92 -6.58 25.65
C PRO A 513 -15.49 -5.32 26.31
N ARG A 514 -16.61 -5.41 27.01
CA ARG A 514 -17.20 -4.30 27.77
C ARG A 514 -16.56 -4.13 29.16
N ARG A 515 -15.94 -5.18 29.70
CA ARG A 515 -15.33 -5.20 31.02
C ARG A 515 -13.83 -5.35 30.91
N PRO A 516 -13.06 -4.81 31.86
CA PRO A 516 -11.62 -5.05 31.90
C PRO A 516 -11.30 -6.54 31.96
N ILE A 517 -10.25 -6.95 31.27
CA ILE A 517 -9.71 -8.31 31.28
C ILE A 517 -8.36 -8.26 32.00
N ALA A 518 -8.17 -9.05 33.04
CA ALA A 518 -6.96 -9.04 33.89
C ALA A 518 -6.55 -7.62 34.34
N GLY A 519 -7.54 -6.77 34.68
CA GLY A 519 -7.30 -5.37 35.09
C GLY A 519 -7.03 -4.40 33.96
N LEU A 520 -6.88 -4.87 32.71
CA LEU A 520 -6.62 -4.02 31.54
C LEU A 520 -7.92 -3.65 30.81
N ARG A 521 -8.05 -2.39 30.42
CA ARG A 521 -9.14 -1.95 29.56
C ARG A 521 -8.80 -2.29 28.10
N VAL A 522 -9.22 -3.46 27.67
CA VAL A 522 -9.01 -3.95 26.30
C VAL A 522 -10.12 -3.40 25.41
N ARG A 523 -9.75 -2.61 24.43
CA ARG A 523 -10.68 -2.04 23.44
C ARG A 523 -11.13 -3.08 22.42
N GLN A 524 -10.19 -3.86 21.93
CA GLN A 524 -10.42 -4.91 20.93
C GLN A 524 -9.42 -6.03 21.13
N MET A 525 -9.91 -7.25 21.05
CA MET A 525 -9.09 -8.44 20.88
C MET A 525 -9.09 -8.81 19.39
N THR A 526 -8.02 -9.41 18.93
CA THR A 526 -7.92 -9.95 17.58
C THR A 526 -7.39 -11.37 17.69
N ASN A 527 -8.30 -12.34 17.67
CA ASN A 527 -7.95 -13.75 17.74
C ASN A 527 -7.70 -14.22 16.30
N GLU A 528 -6.49 -14.63 15.98
CA GLU A 528 -6.09 -15.00 14.63
C GLU A 528 -5.69 -16.46 14.56
N TRP A 529 -6.22 -17.14 13.56
CA TRP A 529 -5.81 -18.46 13.14
C TRP A 529 -5.55 -18.40 11.63
N PHE A 530 -4.29 -18.42 11.28
CA PHE A 530 -3.84 -18.31 9.90
C PHE A 530 -3.00 -19.53 9.54
N ASN A 531 -3.44 -20.30 8.54
CA ASN A 531 -2.74 -21.49 8.06
C ASN A 531 -2.30 -21.33 6.63
N THR A 532 -1.09 -21.75 6.34
CA THR A 532 -0.61 -21.98 4.98
C THR A 532 -0.10 -23.40 4.88
N LEU A 533 -0.54 -24.12 3.87
CA LEU A 533 -0.02 -25.42 3.49
C LEU A 533 0.43 -25.34 2.04
N ALA A 534 1.65 -25.79 1.77
CA ALA A 534 2.16 -25.97 0.44
C ALA A 534 2.52 -27.44 0.20
N THR A 535 2.12 -27.94 -0.96
CA THR A 535 2.52 -29.26 -1.46
C THR A 535 3.18 -29.12 -2.82
N ASP A 536 3.94 -30.12 -3.24
CA ASP A 536 4.31 -30.26 -4.67
C ASP A 536 3.07 -30.62 -5.52
N LEU A 537 3.25 -30.73 -6.82
CA LEU A 537 2.15 -31.04 -7.74
C LEU A 537 1.60 -32.46 -7.55
N ASP A 538 2.37 -33.39 -6.98
CA ASP A 538 1.96 -34.74 -6.61
C ASP A 538 1.21 -34.81 -5.27
N GLY A 539 1.05 -33.66 -4.57
CA GLY A 539 0.38 -33.58 -3.29
C GLY A 539 1.26 -33.94 -2.08
N ARG A 540 2.58 -34.11 -2.26
CA ARG A 540 3.49 -34.31 -1.13
C ARG A 540 3.72 -32.95 -0.46
N TRP A 541 3.63 -32.92 0.88
CA TRP A 541 3.83 -31.67 1.61
C TRP A 541 5.26 -31.12 1.44
N GLU A 542 5.34 -29.82 1.28
CA GLU A 542 6.62 -29.09 1.20
C GLU A 542 6.82 -28.14 2.36
N SER A 543 5.77 -27.43 2.76
CA SER A 543 5.83 -26.59 3.94
C SER A 543 4.44 -26.37 4.52
N TYR A 544 4.38 -26.15 5.82
CA TYR A 544 3.21 -25.62 6.47
C TYR A 544 3.60 -24.57 7.50
N ARG A 545 2.69 -23.65 7.76
CA ARG A 545 2.81 -22.64 8.82
C ARG A 545 1.43 -22.45 9.42
N ILE A 546 1.31 -22.67 10.74
CA ILE A 546 0.11 -22.44 11.49
C ILE A 546 0.39 -21.29 12.43
N PHE A 547 -0.20 -20.12 12.15
CA PHE A 547 -0.03 -18.94 12.97
C PHE A 547 -1.22 -18.77 13.89
N LEU A 548 -0.98 -18.79 15.19
CA LEU A 548 -1.99 -18.63 16.21
C LEU A 548 -1.68 -17.38 17.04
N ALA A 549 -2.66 -16.48 17.17
CA ALA A 549 -2.57 -15.31 18.03
C ALA A 549 -3.60 -15.39 19.17
N PRO A 550 -3.31 -16.14 20.24
CA PRO A 550 -4.21 -16.25 21.40
C PRO A 550 -4.34 -14.93 22.17
N ILE A 551 -3.34 -14.06 22.08
CA ILE A 551 -3.36 -12.72 22.65
C ILE A 551 -2.93 -11.76 21.52
N ASN A 552 -3.84 -10.89 21.12
CA ASN A 552 -3.56 -9.71 20.30
C ASN A 552 -4.59 -8.66 20.76
N TRP A 553 -4.16 -7.88 21.76
CA TRP A 553 -5.04 -6.95 22.48
C TRP A 553 -4.64 -5.52 22.22
N ARG A 554 -5.58 -4.75 21.73
CA ARG A 554 -5.47 -3.28 21.65
C ARG A 554 -6.15 -2.68 22.87
N LEU A 555 -5.41 -1.90 23.64
CA LEU A 555 -5.93 -1.23 24.82
C LEU A 555 -6.65 0.10 24.48
N GLU A 556 -7.42 0.63 25.42
CA GLU A 556 -8.01 1.98 25.32
C GLU A 556 -6.97 3.10 25.20
N THR A 557 -5.77 2.87 25.71
CA THR A 557 -4.61 3.77 25.52
C THR A 557 -4.13 3.81 24.08
N GLY A 558 -4.45 2.78 23.26
CA GLY A 558 -3.95 2.54 21.91
C GLY A 558 -2.71 1.64 21.87
N ASP A 559 -2.16 1.25 23.00
CA ASP A 559 -1.07 0.28 23.07
C ASP A 559 -1.55 -1.11 22.65
N ARG A 560 -0.66 -1.92 22.05
CA ARG A 560 -0.97 -3.28 21.61
C ARG A 560 0.04 -4.27 22.18
N TYR A 561 -0.47 -5.41 22.59
CA TYR A 561 0.32 -6.56 23.03
C TYR A 561 -0.12 -7.79 22.25
N GLU A 562 0.86 -8.55 21.77
CA GLU A 562 0.57 -9.76 21.01
C GLU A 562 1.50 -10.90 21.41
N VAL A 563 0.93 -12.10 21.51
CA VAL A 563 1.63 -13.36 21.75
C VAL A 563 1.20 -14.35 20.68
N ASN A 564 2.17 -14.98 20.02
CA ASN A 564 1.89 -15.96 18.99
C ASN A 564 2.61 -17.28 19.25
N VAL A 565 1.99 -18.34 18.76
CA VAL A 565 2.57 -19.69 18.67
C VAL A 565 2.46 -20.10 17.20
N VAL A 566 3.59 -20.50 16.60
CA VAL A 566 3.68 -20.73 15.16
C VAL A 566 4.39 -22.05 14.86
N PRO A 567 3.67 -23.18 14.92
CA PRO A 567 4.16 -24.44 14.38
C PRO A 567 4.45 -24.31 12.89
N THR A 568 5.64 -24.69 12.49
CA THR A 568 6.13 -24.57 11.12
C THR A 568 6.80 -25.88 10.70
N GLY A 569 6.69 -26.23 9.44
CA GLY A 569 7.43 -27.34 8.87
C GLY A 569 7.87 -27.01 7.46
N GLU A 570 9.04 -27.48 7.09
CA GLU A 570 9.58 -27.33 5.75
C GLU A 570 10.34 -28.59 5.33
N ARG A 571 10.07 -29.04 4.09
CA ARG A 571 10.81 -30.10 3.42
C ARG A 571 11.71 -29.51 2.35
N LEU A 572 12.99 -29.54 2.59
CA LEU A 572 14.00 -29.12 1.62
C LEU A 572 14.31 -30.26 0.67
N ILE A 573 14.10 -30.03 -0.62
CA ILE A 573 14.43 -30.98 -1.69
C ILE A 573 15.87 -30.84 -2.17
N ALA A 574 16.54 -29.75 -1.83
CA ALA A 574 17.92 -29.44 -2.06
C ALA A 574 18.49 -28.69 -0.87
N PRO A 575 19.83 -28.70 -0.66
CA PRO A 575 20.44 -27.86 0.37
C PRO A 575 20.12 -26.38 0.18
N PHE A 576 19.98 -25.65 1.27
CA PHE A 576 19.61 -24.23 1.29
C PHE A 576 20.63 -23.43 2.11
N GLU A 577 21.32 -22.50 1.46
CA GLU A 577 22.22 -21.56 2.14
C GLU A 577 21.42 -20.40 2.75
N ILE A 578 21.33 -20.38 4.09
CA ILE A 578 20.56 -19.36 4.82
C ILE A 578 21.40 -18.14 5.17
N ALA A 579 22.69 -18.34 5.32
CA ALA A 579 23.70 -17.31 5.54
C ALA A 579 25.02 -17.78 4.96
N GLU A 580 25.98 -16.88 4.77
CA GLU A 580 27.30 -17.22 4.24
C GLU A 580 27.92 -18.40 5.02
N ASN A 581 28.25 -19.47 4.30
CA ASN A 581 28.82 -20.72 4.84
C ASN A 581 27.91 -21.50 5.81
N VAL A 582 26.59 -21.22 5.88
CA VAL A 582 25.62 -21.98 6.68
C VAL A 582 24.62 -22.64 5.74
N LEU A 583 24.89 -23.90 5.38
CA LEU A 583 24.13 -24.68 4.40
C LEU A 583 23.26 -25.70 5.12
N ILE A 584 21.94 -25.48 5.13
CA ILE A 584 20.97 -26.42 5.69
C ILE A 584 20.81 -27.61 4.73
N PRO A 585 21.01 -28.86 5.18
CA PRO A 585 20.91 -30.04 4.33
C PRO A 585 19.49 -30.26 3.80
N GLN A 586 19.41 -31.07 2.74
CA GLN A 586 18.14 -31.64 2.30
C GLN A 586 17.52 -32.45 3.45
N GLY A 587 16.22 -32.27 3.72
CA GLY A 587 15.54 -32.96 4.82
C GLY A 587 14.14 -32.44 5.09
N SER A 588 13.53 -33.04 6.08
CA SER A 588 12.21 -32.61 6.59
C SER A 588 12.39 -32.07 8.00
N TYR A 589 12.00 -30.84 8.19
CA TYR A 589 12.18 -30.09 9.41
C TYR A 589 10.83 -29.66 9.97
N HIS A 590 10.69 -29.71 11.29
CA HIS A 590 9.50 -29.26 12.01
C HIS A 590 9.95 -28.53 13.27
N TRP A 591 9.37 -27.36 13.51
CA TRP A 591 9.74 -26.55 14.67
C TRP A 591 8.62 -25.65 15.14
N ASN A 592 8.73 -25.14 16.36
CA ASN A 592 7.82 -24.19 16.95
C ASN A 592 8.51 -22.84 17.15
N ARG A 593 7.89 -21.80 16.60
CA ARG A 593 8.29 -20.42 16.84
C ARG A 593 7.30 -19.74 17.77
N TYR A 594 7.82 -18.87 18.59
CA TYR A 594 7.05 -18.02 19.49
C TYR A 594 7.32 -16.56 19.18
N ARG A 595 6.34 -15.71 19.35
CA ARG A 595 6.48 -14.27 19.17
C ARG A 595 5.88 -13.53 20.35
N LEU A 596 6.62 -12.56 20.86
CA LEU A 596 6.17 -11.53 21.78
C LEU A 596 6.27 -10.19 21.10
N GLU A 597 5.20 -9.43 21.13
CA GLU A 597 5.17 -8.09 20.54
C GLU A 597 4.52 -7.10 21.49
N ALA A 598 5.13 -5.92 21.62
CA ALA A 598 4.58 -4.78 22.33
C ALA A 598 4.72 -3.53 21.45
N ALA A 599 3.62 -2.81 21.25
CA ALA A 599 3.59 -1.59 20.48
C ALA A 599 2.99 -0.44 21.30
N LEU A 600 3.71 0.66 21.39
CA LEU A 600 3.25 1.90 22.02
C LEU A 600 2.37 2.68 21.05
N ALA A 601 1.31 3.27 21.57
CA ALA A 601 0.36 4.04 20.78
C ALA A 601 1.03 5.17 19.97
N SER A 602 0.82 5.15 18.67
CA SER A 602 1.40 6.10 17.69
C SER A 602 0.95 7.55 17.87
N LYS A 603 -0.11 7.80 18.65
CA LYS A 603 -0.58 9.14 19.03
C LYS A 603 0.37 9.88 20.01
N ARG A 604 1.41 9.23 20.50
CA ARG A 604 2.40 9.84 21.38
C ARG A 604 3.54 10.48 20.59
N ARG A 605 4.21 11.47 21.18
CA ARG A 605 5.44 12.06 20.62
C ARG A 605 6.57 11.02 20.50
N PHE A 606 6.61 10.06 21.40
CA PHE A 606 7.46 8.89 21.32
C PHE A 606 6.57 7.65 21.20
N SER A 607 6.80 6.87 20.17
CA SER A 607 6.11 5.61 19.92
C SER A 607 7.11 4.61 19.34
N GLY A 608 6.77 3.32 19.38
CA GLY A 608 7.62 2.29 18.82
C GLY A 608 6.99 0.92 19.01
N GLN A 609 7.63 -0.06 18.45
CA GLN A 609 7.24 -1.45 18.53
C GLN A 609 8.50 -2.29 18.78
N PHE A 610 8.39 -3.25 19.66
CA PHE A 610 9.38 -4.27 19.87
C PHE A 610 8.76 -5.63 19.63
N THR A 611 9.41 -6.43 18.80
CA THR A 611 8.99 -7.79 18.45
C THR A 611 10.15 -8.74 18.67
N TRP A 612 9.92 -9.80 19.41
CA TRP A 612 10.87 -10.87 19.63
C TRP A 612 10.28 -12.20 19.17
N TRP A 613 10.87 -12.75 18.11
CA TRP A 613 10.64 -14.11 17.68
C TRP A 613 11.73 -15.02 18.24
N PHE A 614 11.36 -16.13 18.82
CA PHE A 614 12.29 -17.09 19.39
C PHE A 614 11.78 -18.52 19.25
N GLY A 615 12.64 -19.48 19.51
CA GLY A 615 12.33 -20.90 19.49
C GLY A 615 13.16 -21.69 18.49
N GLU A 616 12.70 -22.87 18.19
CA GLU A 616 13.37 -23.80 17.28
C GLU A 616 13.37 -23.26 15.85
N PHE A 617 14.37 -23.66 15.07
CA PHE A 617 14.49 -23.31 13.68
C PHE A 617 15.43 -24.28 12.95
N TYR A 618 14.91 -25.05 11.99
CA TYR A 618 15.61 -26.15 11.30
C TYR A 618 16.31 -27.11 12.28
N SER A 619 17.66 -27.11 12.29
CA SER A 619 18.48 -27.98 13.12
C SER A 619 18.83 -27.40 14.50
N GLY A 620 18.34 -26.21 14.83
CA GLY A 620 18.73 -25.51 16.05
C GLY A 620 17.74 -24.46 16.50
N THR A 621 18.21 -23.23 16.76
CA THR A 621 17.36 -22.12 17.26
C THR A 621 17.64 -20.83 16.51
N LEU A 622 16.63 -19.94 16.47
CA LEU A 622 16.72 -18.61 15.91
C LEU A 622 16.04 -17.59 16.81
N ASP A 623 16.76 -16.55 17.17
CA ASP A 623 16.23 -15.34 17.79
C ASP A 623 16.16 -14.21 16.75
N GLU A 624 14.99 -13.61 16.56
CA GLU A 624 14.78 -12.44 15.72
C GLU A 624 14.27 -11.29 16.58
N LEU A 625 15.07 -10.24 16.69
CA LEU A 625 14.71 -9.01 17.40
C LEU A 625 14.43 -7.91 16.40
N ILE A 626 13.21 -7.38 16.42
CA ILE A 626 12.81 -6.28 15.56
C ILE A 626 12.36 -5.13 16.46
N ALA A 627 13.00 -3.98 16.31
CA ALA A 627 12.67 -2.78 17.06
C ALA A 627 12.43 -1.62 16.09
N THR A 628 11.33 -0.90 16.30
CA THR A 628 11.08 0.36 15.63
C THR A 628 10.79 1.42 16.67
N ALA A 629 11.25 2.64 16.45
CA ALA A 629 10.96 3.78 17.29
C ALA A 629 10.71 5.01 16.41
N SER A 630 9.81 5.87 16.85
CA SER A 630 9.53 7.15 16.22
C SER A 630 9.47 8.23 17.28
N TRP A 631 10.29 9.25 17.13
CA TRP A 631 10.33 10.42 17.98
C TRP A 631 9.89 11.65 17.20
N LYS A 632 8.84 12.29 17.68
CA LYS A 632 8.14 13.41 17.04
C LYS A 632 8.10 14.60 18.01
N PRO A 633 9.22 15.28 18.26
CA PRO A 633 9.25 16.41 19.21
C PRO A 633 8.38 17.57 18.74
N SER A 634 8.26 17.75 17.42
CA SER A 634 7.43 18.77 16.79
C SER A 634 6.92 18.28 15.42
N ALA A 635 6.03 19.05 14.79
CA ALA A 635 5.60 18.80 13.43
C ALA A 635 6.69 19.09 12.37
N LEU A 636 7.76 19.82 12.75
CA LEU A 636 8.88 20.12 11.87
C LEU A 636 9.87 18.95 11.77
N PHE A 637 10.02 18.18 12.84
CA PHE A 637 11.07 17.16 12.91
C PHE A 637 10.53 15.83 13.38
N ILE A 638 10.85 14.79 12.63
CA ILE A 638 10.55 13.40 12.95
C ILE A 638 11.82 12.58 12.78
N MET A 639 12.14 11.77 13.77
CA MET A 639 13.20 10.79 13.71
C MET A 639 12.64 9.38 13.89
N GLU A 640 12.94 8.52 12.94
CA GLU A 640 12.53 7.11 12.95
C GLU A 640 13.78 6.24 13.03
N PHE A 641 13.70 5.21 13.82
CA PHE A 641 14.72 4.18 14.00
C PHE A 641 14.12 2.82 13.74
N ASN A 642 14.81 1.97 13.03
CA ASN A 642 14.47 0.58 12.83
C ASN A 642 15.72 -0.30 12.97
N ALA A 643 15.58 -1.42 13.65
CA ALA A 643 16.63 -2.41 13.80
C ALA A 643 16.04 -3.81 13.67
N THR A 644 16.70 -4.67 12.93
CA THR A 644 16.42 -6.10 12.85
C THR A 644 17.73 -6.83 13.15
N ARG A 645 17.67 -7.79 14.07
CA ARG A 645 18.79 -8.65 14.39
C ARG A 645 18.33 -10.10 14.48
N ASN A 646 18.90 -10.95 13.64
CA ASN A 646 18.67 -12.39 13.59
C ASN A 646 19.91 -13.10 14.09
N VAL A 647 19.75 -13.96 15.08
CA VAL A 647 20.83 -14.77 15.66
C VAL A 647 20.47 -16.23 15.52
N GLY A 648 21.04 -16.90 14.54
CA GLY A 648 20.84 -18.33 14.29
C GLY A 648 21.96 -19.15 14.94
N ARG A 649 21.57 -20.23 15.61
CA ARG A 649 22.48 -21.23 16.18
C ARG A 649 22.02 -22.59 15.69
N LEU A 650 22.60 -23.03 14.57
CA LEU A 650 22.24 -24.26 13.88
C LEU A 650 23.37 -25.29 13.99
N ALA A 651 23.08 -26.55 13.75
CA ALA A 651 24.10 -27.60 13.70
C ALA A 651 25.11 -27.33 12.56
N GLU A 652 24.70 -26.70 11.49
CA GLU A 652 25.48 -26.37 10.31
C GLU A 652 26.35 -25.12 10.50
N GLY A 653 26.09 -24.32 11.52
CA GLY A 653 26.83 -23.10 11.82
C GLY A 653 26.00 -22.04 12.52
N ASN A 654 26.70 -21.06 13.07
CA ASN A 654 26.07 -19.90 13.69
C ASN A 654 26.14 -18.69 12.75
N PHE A 655 25.11 -17.87 12.75
CA PHE A 655 25.10 -16.62 11.99
C PHE A 655 24.42 -15.49 12.75
N THR A 656 24.82 -14.27 12.42
CA THR A 656 24.14 -13.06 12.87
C THR A 656 23.93 -12.14 11.68
N GLN A 657 22.69 -11.84 11.36
CA GLN A 657 22.31 -10.86 10.36
C GLN A 657 21.70 -9.65 11.07
N GLN A 658 22.19 -8.46 10.76
CA GLN A 658 21.76 -7.23 11.41
C GLN A 658 21.61 -6.11 10.41
N VAL A 659 20.43 -5.47 10.43
CA VAL A 659 20.14 -4.26 9.65
C VAL A 659 19.66 -3.19 10.61
N ILE A 660 20.32 -2.03 10.58
CA ILE A 660 19.96 -0.86 11.39
C ILE A 660 19.70 0.30 10.45
N GLY A 661 18.53 0.92 10.57
CA GLY A 661 18.16 2.09 9.79
C GLY A 661 17.75 3.26 10.68
N THR A 662 18.09 4.46 10.26
CA THR A 662 17.64 5.70 10.89
C THR A 662 17.18 6.65 9.81
N ARG A 663 16.01 7.27 10.01
CA ARG A 663 15.45 8.26 9.10
C ARG A 663 15.19 9.55 9.85
N ALA A 664 15.77 10.64 9.39
CA ALA A 664 15.50 11.99 9.88
C ALA A 664 14.73 12.76 8.82
N ARG A 665 13.59 13.34 9.22
CA ARG A 665 12.76 14.17 8.36
C ARG A 665 12.64 15.56 8.95
N LEU A 666 12.93 16.57 8.16
CA LEU A 666 12.66 17.96 8.46
C LEU A 666 11.63 18.48 7.46
N ASN A 667 10.41 18.75 7.94
CA ASN A 667 9.26 19.14 7.13
C ASN A 667 8.96 20.61 7.40
N ILE A 668 9.60 21.50 6.64
CA ILE A 668 9.46 22.96 6.81
C ILE A 668 8.03 23.37 6.44
N SER A 669 7.54 22.81 5.34
CA SER A 669 6.16 22.93 4.88
C SER A 669 5.71 21.63 4.19
N PRO A 670 4.44 21.47 3.81
CA PRO A 670 4.01 20.37 2.95
C PRO A 670 4.78 20.31 1.61
N ASP A 671 5.27 21.46 1.15
CA ASP A 671 5.90 21.65 -0.16
C ASP A 671 7.43 21.70 -0.11
N LEU A 672 8.05 21.78 1.08
CA LEU A 672 9.51 21.75 1.26
C LEU A 672 9.91 20.75 2.33
N GLN A 673 10.55 19.68 1.92
CA GLN A 673 10.87 18.51 2.72
C GLN A 673 12.36 18.17 2.59
N PHE A 674 12.97 17.83 3.71
CA PHE A 674 14.30 17.22 3.78
C PHE A 674 14.15 15.84 4.44
N ASN A 675 14.65 14.80 3.78
CA ASN A 675 14.61 13.43 4.27
C ASN A 675 16.00 12.81 4.13
N SER A 676 16.56 12.31 5.23
CA SER A 676 17.83 11.59 5.22
C SER A 676 17.62 10.20 5.83
N TYR A 677 17.91 9.18 5.06
CA TYR A 677 17.86 7.78 5.47
C TYR A 677 19.28 7.21 5.48
N MET A 678 19.65 6.62 6.61
CA MET A 678 20.93 5.99 6.84
C MET A 678 20.69 4.52 7.19
N GLN A 679 21.44 3.62 6.61
CA GLN A 679 21.30 2.18 6.85
C GLN A 679 22.64 1.48 6.93
N TYR A 680 22.81 0.66 7.96
CA TYR A 680 23.88 -0.29 8.12
C TYR A 680 23.38 -1.72 7.95
N ASP A 681 24.16 -2.55 7.26
CA ASP A 681 23.90 -3.95 7.01
C ASP A 681 25.20 -4.74 7.19
N ASN A 682 25.23 -5.65 8.15
CA ASN A 682 26.43 -6.46 8.42
C ASN A 682 26.59 -7.67 7.49
N THR A 683 25.58 -8.00 6.67
CA THR A 683 25.70 -9.10 5.69
C THR A 683 26.57 -8.67 4.51
N THR A 684 26.48 -7.41 4.14
CA THR A 684 27.29 -6.81 3.07
C THR A 684 28.39 -5.90 3.62
N ASP A 685 28.52 -5.80 4.95
CA ASP A 685 29.39 -4.88 5.67
C ASP A 685 29.38 -3.47 5.08
N SER A 686 28.17 -2.96 4.87
CA SER A 686 27.97 -1.70 4.18
C SER A 686 27.15 -0.72 5.00
N PHE A 687 27.53 0.55 4.92
CA PHE A 687 26.76 1.68 5.43
C PHE A 687 26.40 2.60 4.26
N GLY A 688 25.11 2.87 4.10
CA GLY A 688 24.61 3.71 3.04
C GLY A 688 23.78 4.87 3.58
N THR A 689 23.84 6.01 2.89
CA THR A 689 22.97 7.16 3.15
C THR A 689 22.27 7.57 1.87
N ASN A 690 20.99 7.94 2.00
CA ASN A 690 20.20 8.58 0.95
C ASN A 690 19.59 9.85 1.55
N THR A 691 20.04 10.99 1.12
CA THR A 691 19.54 12.30 1.56
C THR A 691 18.84 12.97 0.41
N ARG A 692 17.59 13.38 0.63
CA ARG A 692 16.73 13.97 -0.40
C ARG A 692 16.10 15.26 0.09
N VAL A 693 16.14 16.29 -0.75
CA VAL A 693 15.34 17.51 -0.67
C VAL A 693 14.31 17.46 -1.77
N ARG A 694 13.04 17.66 -1.44
CA ARG A 694 11.94 17.87 -2.40
C ARG A 694 11.37 19.25 -2.16
N TRP A 695 11.31 20.06 -3.18
CA TRP A 695 10.70 21.38 -3.15
C TRP A 695 9.68 21.54 -4.28
N THR A 696 8.40 21.57 -3.91
CA THR A 696 7.28 21.87 -4.80
C THR A 696 7.08 23.38 -4.80
N PHE A 697 7.83 24.10 -5.66
CA PHE A 697 7.83 25.57 -5.70
C PHE A 697 6.57 26.15 -6.36
N SER A 698 5.82 25.33 -7.06
CA SER A 698 4.47 25.62 -7.57
C SER A 698 3.67 24.32 -7.68
N PRO A 699 2.33 24.38 -7.80
CA PRO A 699 1.52 23.19 -8.01
C PRO A 699 1.92 22.33 -9.24
N PHE A 700 2.69 22.92 -10.14
CA PHE A 700 3.12 22.29 -11.39
C PHE A 700 4.65 22.07 -11.48
N GLY A 701 5.42 22.57 -10.51
CA GLY A 701 6.88 22.60 -10.57
C GLY A 701 7.52 21.99 -9.33
N GLU A 702 8.49 21.09 -9.54
CA GLU A 702 9.22 20.41 -8.47
C GLU A 702 10.72 20.39 -8.75
N LEU A 703 11.48 20.54 -7.68
CA LEU A 703 12.92 20.36 -7.64
C LEU A 703 13.26 19.23 -6.66
N PHE A 704 14.03 18.27 -7.13
CA PHE A 704 14.62 17.22 -6.32
C PHE A 704 16.13 17.38 -6.29
N VAL A 705 16.70 17.24 -5.10
CA VAL A 705 18.14 17.09 -4.90
C VAL A 705 18.34 15.82 -4.09
N VAL A 706 19.03 14.85 -4.66
CA VAL A 706 19.27 13.55 -4.02
C VAL A 706 20.76 13.31 -3.91
N TYR A 707 21.24 13.00 -2.72
CA TYR A 707 22.63 12.61 -2.47
C TYR A 707 22.68 11.22 -1.84
N ASN A 708 23.31 10.31 -2.56
CA ASN A 708 23.62 8.95 -2.11
C ASN A 708 25.09 8.87 -1.75
N HIS A 709 25.42 8.21 -0.63
CA HIS A 709 26.78 7.94 -0.23
C HIS A 709 26.87 6.58 0.45
N ASN A 710 27.77 5.74 -0.04
CA ASN A 710 27.98 4.40 0.46
C ASN A 710 29.45 4.20 0.83
N ILE A 711 29.66 3.56 1.98
CA ILE A 711 30.94 3.04 2.41
C ILE A 711 30.80 1.55 2.70
N ARG A 712 31.87 0.81 2.51
CA ARG A 712 31.92 -0.62 2.77
C ARG A 712 33.14 -0.97 3.61
N GLU A 713 32.97 -1.87 4.56
CA GLU A 713 34.07 -2.46 5.26
C GLU A 713 34.71 -3.54 4.37
N LEU A 714 36.01 -3.50 4.19
CA LEU A 714 36.71 -4.56 3.47
C LEU A 714 36.79 -5.81 4.35
N ILE A 715 36.55 -6.97 3.73
CA ILE A 715 36.71 -8.27 4.39
C ILE A 715 38.12 -8.33 5.01
N PRO A 716 38.26 -8.51 6.33
CA PRO A 716 39.54 -8.43 6.96
C PRO A 716 40.45 -9.57 6.48
N THR A 717 41.58 -9.21 5.93
CA THR A 717 42.68 -10.15 5.87
C THR A 717 43.13 -10.44 7.32
N PRO A 718 43.30 -11.69 7.74
CA PRO A 718 43.73 -12.00 9.10
C PRO A 718 44.94 -11.16 9.52
N GLY A 719 44.83 -10.38 10.60
CA GLY A 719 45.86 -9.49 11.10
C GLY A 719 45.81 -8.03 10.62
N VAL A 720 44.87 -7.67 9.73
CA VAL A 720 44.69 -6.28 9.30
C VAL A 720 43.46 -5.70 10.04
N PRO A 721 43.56 -4.48 10.63
CA PRO A 721 42.40 -3.82 11.24
C PRO A 721 41.27 -3.63 10.23
N ARG A 722 40.03 -3.76 10.69
CA ARG A 722 38.85 -3.45 9.88
C ARG A 722 38.88 -1.98 9.46
N GLU A 723 38.73 -1.71 8.17
CA GLU A 723 38.82 -0.37 7.63
C GLU A 723 37.59 -0.10 6.74
N TRP A 724 36.87 0.97 7.06
CA TRP A 724 35.78 1.46 6.24
C TRP A 724 36.37 2.22 5.05
N ARG A 725 35.99 1.83 3.84
CA ARG A 725 36.40 2.50 2.61
C ARG A 725 35.21 3.03 1.85
N PHE A 726 35.46 4.09 1.12
CA PHE A 726 34.53 4.64 0.15
C PHE A 726 34.16 3.56 -0.88
N ASP A 727 32.84 3.38 -1.10
CA ASP A 727 32.30 2.47 -2.11
C ASP A 727 31.74 3.26 -3.30
N SER A 728 30.76 4.13 -3.07
CA SER A 728 30.14 4.91 -4.12
C SER A 728 29.48 6.18 -3.60
N ASN A 729 29.33 7.18 -4.46
CA ASN A 729 28.46 8.33 -4.21
C ASN A 729 27.80 8.81 -5.49
N GLN A 730 26.71 9.56 -5.34
CA GLN A 730 26.02 10.21 -6.42
C GLN A 730 25.25 11.42 -5.89
N LEU A 731 25.46 12.58 -6.51
CA LEU A 731 24.60 13.74 -6.37
C LEU A 731 23.74 13.84 -7.64
N LEU A 732 22.45 13.99 -7.46
CA LEU A 732 21.49 14.09 -8.54
C LEU A 732 20.58 15.28 -8.28
N VAL A 733 20.34 16.07 -9.32
CA VAL A 733 19.43 17.22 -9.31
C VAL A 733 18.46 17.04 -10.46
N LYS A 734 17.16 17.00 -10.15
CA LYS A 734 16.07 16.90 -11.13
C LYS A 734 15.15 18.10 -11.00
N LEU A 735 14.90 18.78 -12.10
CA LEU A 735 13.91 19.84 -12.22
C LEU A 735 12.82 19.38 -13.19
N GLN A 736 11.58 19.47 -12.76
CA GLN A 736 10.41 19.18 -13.61
C GLN A 736 9.36 20.28 -13.51
N TYR A 737 8.65 20.50 -14.62
CA TYR A 737 7.54 21.43 -14.67
C TYR A 737 6.45 20.93 -15.61
N ALA A 738 5.19 20.99 -15.20
CA ALA A 738 4.04 20.55 -16.00
C ALA A 738 3.29 21.74 -16.57
N TRP A 739 3.01 21.75 -17.86
CA TRP A 739 2.02 22.64 -18.48
C TRP A 739 0.74 21.88 -18.73
N ARG A 740 -0.38 22.45 -18.37
CA ARG A 740 -1.72 21.88 -18.58
C ARG A 740 -2.60 22.83 -19.39
N TYR A 741 -3.22 22.29 -20.44
CA TYR A 741 -4.07 23.00 -21.37
C TYR A 741 -5.50 22.47 -21.38
#